data_d7a8708fb6f3729fc97841b0a066d261
#
_entry.id   d7a8708fb6f3729fc97841b0a066d261
#
_cell.length_a   1.000
_cell.length_b   1.000
_cell.length_c   1.000
_cell.angle_alpha   90.00
_cell.angle_beta   90.00
_cell.angle_gamma   90.00
#
_symmetry.space_group_name_H-M   'P 1'
#
loop_
_entity.id
_entity.type
_entity.pdbx_description
1 polymer ?
#
loop_
_entity_poly.entity_id
_entity_poly.type
_entity_poly.pdbx_seq_one_letter_code
_entity_poly.pdbx_strand_id
1 'polypeptide(L)'
;MKTLFHRRATGWQALAVVGAIGASLAFWPVPLASQGSAAARFSGPINSQPIALSADDSLLAVCNPDNNSVSFFDVRGDANRKLGEIAVGTEPNGVALSPDGTRAYVANTVSGTVSVVSVNRGGRARVLNSIAVGTEPFGIAMTPNGTRVYVTNKNSNNVSVIDTRTNRVTATLGGVGFHPRGLAITNDGDSDDTDETVFVSNFYSTPVTSRLDGEDDSKLGFVFFFETRTNQGGRAIQLRPIADSGFKAAGDAIARIAPPATPVAADFRFTTGAYANQLNNLAVKDRFIYVPNTGASPNGPTRFDVNTQALVHVLEFGQEFRDTGRTVNMHLAVHEQTVTPKRFPTQPWAIALKRSSDEGYVLSAATDIAVKVRTNSTTGAMTVVTNEGDGKRVVSIATGKNPRGIVINSTDSRAYIMNYISRDVSVLDLTLATEEVMVTMRSSALPEQGSPEDMIQIGKELYNSSVGEFDGPNDTRIRGRMSNNGWGSCAACHPDGLSDHVVWIFGAGPRRTVSQHQDYSLDDPTDQRAFNWSGIFDEQEDFELNIRGVSGGLGLIVGNDGVSQGAPVAGFTPANAGRNQLAVRGIPAWDAIKSYLQFGVRGPISPLSKSDPDVVAGEAIFRQNNCQSCHGGAKWTVSKLTHTGEPAAALLASGQLIGQLKKVGSFNGTLKNEVRANALAPLGADGFVPPSLMGVFSIPATFFHGGAAETIEQVMSSTQHRGAGNPGGVDQLTDNEKRRQLIRFLLSIDQFTPPIEP
;
A
#
# COMPACT_ATOMS: atom_id res chain seq x y z
N MET A 1 -48.43 -37.82 13.55
CA MET A 1 -49.28 -36.82 14.23
C MET A 1 -48.43 -35.57 14.39
N LYS A 2 -48.75 -34.58 13.59
CA LYS A 2 -49.09 -33.17 13.90
C LYS A 2 -48.13 -32.51 14.91
N THR A 3 -47.49 -31.36 14.75
CA THR A 3 -47.84 -30.12 14.02
C THR A 3 -46.67 -29.16 13.99
N LEU A 4 -46.58 -28.43 12.91
CA LEU A 4 -45.99 -27.11 12.66
C LEU A 4 -45.67 -26.21 13.87
N PHE A 5 -44.56 -25.47 13.82
CA PHE A 5 -44.53 -24.01 14.00
C PHE A 5 -43.40 -23.35 13.20
N HIS A 6 -43.81 -22.42 12.34
CA HIS A 6 -43.01 -21.46 11.65
C HIS A 6 -42.46 -20.41 12.61
N ARG A 7 -41.18 -20.04 12.50
CA ARG A 7 -40.75 -18.67 12.75
C ARG A 7 -39.63 -18.30 11.79
N ARG A 8 -39.83 -17.23 11.06
CA ARG A 8 -38.87 -16.56 10.19
C ARG A 8 -37.79 -15.91 11.06
N ALA A 9 -36.54 -16.14 10.71
CA ALA A 9 -35.43 -15.30 11.11
C ALA A 9 -34.68 -14.93 9.85
N THR A 10 -34.64 -13.65 9.55
CA THR A 10 -33.82 -13.03 8.51
C THR A 10 -32.41 -12.94 9.04
N GLY A 11 -31.55 -13.81 8.57
CA GLY A 11 -30.10 -13.74 8.84
C GLY A 11 -29.38 -13.52 7.52
N TRP A 12 -28.53 -12.52 7.49
CA TRP A 12 -27.56 -12.31 6.41
C TRP A 12 -26.49 -13.39 6.53
N GLN A 13 -26.45 -14.28 5.56
CA GLN A 13 -25.40 -15.29 5.48
C GLN A 13 -24.36 -14.86 4.46
N ALA A 14 -23.11 -14.85 4.91
CA ALA A 14 -21.96 -14.89 4.04
C ALA A 14 -22.01 -16.20 3.22
N LEU A 15 -21.88 -16.10 1.90
CA LEU A 15 -21.90 -17.26 0.99
C LEU A 15 -20.52 -17.93 1.02
N ALA A 16 -20.44 -19.06 1.69
CA ALA A 16 -19.44 -20.07 1.34
C ALA A 16 -20.08 -20.97 0.26
N VAL A 17 -19.60 -20.88 -0.99
CA VAL A 17 -20.04 -21.81 -2.06
C VAL A 17 -18.96 -22.85 -2.25
N VAL A 18 -19.16 -24.02 -1.67
CA VAL A 18 -18.62 -25.27 -2.16
C VAL A 18 -19.81 -26.10 -2.63
N GLY A 19 -19.96 -26.26 -3.92
CA GLY A 19 -21.00 -27.08 -4.51
C GLY A 19 -20.66 -27.44 -5.94
N ALA A 20 -20.17 -28.67 -6.14
CA ALA A 20 -20.06 -29.23 -7.47
C ALA A 20 -21.48 -29.48 -8.05
N ILE A 21 -21.83 -28.72 -9.08
CA ILE A 21 -22.98 -29.05 -9.93
C ILE A 21 -22.45 -29.10 -11.37
N GLY A 22 -22.35 -30.32 -11.89
CA GLY A 22 -22.21 -30.55 -13.31
C GLY A 22 -23.49 -30.10 -14.02
N ALA A 23 -23.42 -28.99 -14.72
CA ALA A 23 -24.39 -28.59 -15.73
C ALA A 23 -23.67 -28.42 -17.05
N SER A 24 -24.06 -29.22 -18.02
CA SER A 24 -23.65 -29.10 -19.41
C SER A 24 -24.04 -27.73 -19.94
N LEU A 25 -23.11 -26.78 -19.97
CA LEU A 25 -23.31 -25.51 -20.66
C LEU A 25 -23.03 -25.71 -22.13
N ALA A 26 -24.07 -25.53 -22.93
CA ALA A 26 -23.95 -25.42 -24.38
C ALA A 26 -23.02 -24.26 -24.70
N PHE A 27 -21.91 -24.54 -25.38
CA PHE A 27 -21.02 -23.53 -25.93
C PHE A 27 -21.77 -22.73 -27.00
N TRP A 28 -21.99 -21.46 -26.73
CA TRP A 28 -22.26 -20.49 -27.75
C TRP A 28 -20.93 -20.07 -28.36
N PRO A 29 -20.72 -20.19 -29.65
CA PRO A 29 -19.51 -19.68 -30.26
C PRO A 29 -19.45 -18.16 -30.04
N VAL A 30 -18.31 -17.69 -29.52
CA VAL A 30 -17.98 -16.26 -29.57
C VAL A 30 -18.00 -15.88 -31.04
N PRO A 31 -18.77 -14.88 -31.47
CA PRO A 31 -18.76 -14.47 -32.85
C PRO A 31 -17.33 -14.08 -33.24
N LEU A 32 -16.78 -14.76 -34.24
CA LEU A 32 -15.58 -14.31 -34.92
C LEU A 32 -15.81 -12.88 -35.39
N ALA A 33 -14.86 -12.00 -35.10
CA ALA A 33 -14.90 -10.60 -35.44
C ALA A 33 -15.45 -10.38 -36.83
N SER A 34 -16.50 -9.58 -36.98
CA SER A 34 -17.05 -9.20 -38.28
C SER A 34 -15.99 -8.41 -39.03
N GLN A 35 -15.57 -8.89 -40.18
CA GLN A 35 -14.69 -8.14 -41.06
C GLN A 35 -15.37 -6.81 -41.42
N GLY A 36 -14.87 -5.71 -40.84
CA GLY A 36 -15.36 -4.37 -41.13
C GLY A 36 -15.39 -3.39 -39.97
N SER A 37 -15.05 -3.77 -38.74
CA SER A 37 -14.97 -2.79 -37.65
C SER A 37 -13.76 -1.86 -37.82
N ALA A 38 -13.94 -0.57 -37.54
CA ALA A 38 -12.80 0.36 -37.48
C ALA A 38 -11.85 -0.07 -36.35
N ALA A 39 -10.54 0.14 -36.54
CA ALA A 39 -9.55 -0.19 -35.52
C ALA A 39 -9.74 0.68 -34.26
N ALA A 40 -9.41 0.12 -33.12
CA ALA A 40 -9.37 0.86 -31.85
C ALA A 40 -8.43 2.07 -31.95
N ARG A 41 -8.79 3.15 -31.26
CA ARG A 41 -7.99 4.39 -31.27
C ARG A 41 -6.73 4.28 -30.42
N PHE A 42 -6.78 3.53 -29.31
CA PHE A 42 -5.59 3.08 -28.62
C PHE A 42 -5.15 1.71 -29.16
N SER A 43 -3.86 1.52 -29.29
CA SER A 43 -3.29 0.34 -29.95
C SER A 43 -2.89 -0.80 -29.01
N GLY A 44 -3.41 -0.84 -27.79
CA GLY A 44 -3.11 -1.91 -26.83
C GLY A 44 -3.92 -1.76 -25.55
N PRO A 45 -3.83 -2.74 -24.64
CA PRO A 45 -4.48 -2.68 -23.34
C PRO A 45 -4.08 -1.41 -22.57
N ILE A 46 -4.98 -0.92 -21.75
CA ILE A 46 -4.81 0.34 -21.02
C ILE A 46 -4.83 0.05 -19.53
N ASN A 47 -3.91 0.65 -18.78
CA ASN A 47 -3.89 0.56 -17.33
C ASN A 47 -3.87 1.94 -16.67
N SER A 48 -4.35 2.00 -15.45
CA SER A 48 -4.37 3.21 -14.64
C SER A 48 -2.98 3.55 -14.13
N GLN A 49 -2.54 4.79 -14.31
CA GLN A 49 -1.24 5.27 -13.83
C GLN A 49 -1.30 6.77 -13.53
N PRO A 50 -0.34 7.33 -12.75
CA PRO A 50 -0.17 8.78 -12.60
C PRO A 50 0.44 9.46 -13.83
N ILE A 51 0.63 8.73 -14.92
CA ILE A 51 1.22 9.18 -16.18
C ILE A 51 0.42 8.56 -17.34
N ALA A 52 0.19 9.32 -18.39
CA ALA A 52 -0.53 8.83 -19.59
C ALA A 52 0.07 9.44 -20.85
N LEU A 53 0.12 8.61 -21.92
CA LEU A 53 0.59 9.00 -23.25
C LEU A 53 -0.59 8.99 -24.23
N SER A 54 -0.69 9.99 -25.11
CA SER A 54 -1.71 10.01 -26.17
C SER A 54 -1.47 8.90 -27.17
N ALA A 55 -2.53 8.49 -27.89
CA ALA A 55 -2.46 7.38 -28.85
C ALA A 55 -1.52 7.63 -30.03
N ASP A 56 -1.22 8.89 -30.33
CA ASP A 56 -0.28 9.33 -31.38
C ASP A 56 1.15 9.58 -30.85
N ASP A 57 1.46 9.17 -29.62
CA ASP A 57 2.75 9.36 -28.94
C ASP A 57 3.22 10.82 -28.88
N SER A 58 2.30 11.79 -28.96
CA SER A 58 2.67 13.20 -29.07
C SER A 58 2.61 13.98 -27.76
N LEU A 59 1.71 13.59 -26.86
CA LEU A 59 1.42 14.29 -25.62
C LEU A 59 1.54 13.35 -24.42
N LEU A 60 2.32 13.76 -23.44
CA LEU A 60 2.43 13.08 -22.15
C LEU A 60 1.79 13.94 -21.07
N ALA A 61 0.93 13.33 -20.24
CA ALA A 61 0.33 13.95 -19.06
C ALA A 61 0.88 13.29 -17.79
N VAL A 62 1.19 14.07 -16.75
CA VAL A 62 1.82 13.61 -15.51
C VAL A 62 1.17 14.27 -14.32
N CYS A 63 0.67 13.48 -13.38
CA CYS A 63 0.14 13.96 -12.10
C CYS A 63 1.27 14.45 -11.19
N ASN A 64 1.00 15.52 -10.46
CA ASN A 64 1.86 16.06 -9.40
C ASN A 64 1.04 16.10 -8.10
N PRO A 65 0.97 14.99 -7.32
CA PRO A 65 0.09 14.91 -6.16
C PRO A 65 0.36 16.00 -5.11
N ASP A 66 1.63 16.27 -4.81
CA ASP A 66 2.01 17.27 -3.80
C ASP A 66 1.78 18.72 -4.25
N ASN A 67 1.67 18.95 -5.56
CA ASN A 67 1.44 20.29 -6.13
C ASN A 67 -0.01 20.50 -6.56
N ASN A 68 -0.89 19.50 -6.39
CA ASN A 68 -2.30 19.54 -6.81
C ASN A 68 -2.45 19.94 -8.28
N SER A 69 -1.60 19.40 -9.14
CA SER A 69 -1.51 19.81 -10.55
C SER A 69 -1.28 18.63 -11.49
N VAL A 70 -1.46 18.90 -12.79
CA VAL A 70 -1.06 18.00 -13.88
C VAL A 70 -0.19 18.76 -14.86
N SER A 71 0.95 18.17 -15.22
CA SER A 71 1.88 18.69 -16.21
C SER A 71 1.71 17.98 -17.55
N PHE A 72 1.89 18.74 -18.64
CA PHE A 72 1.83 18.25 -20.00
C PHE A 72 3.17 18.48 -20.70
N PHE A 73 3.58 17.49 -21.51
CA PHE A 73 4.85 17.51 -22.25
C PHE A 73 4.62 17.16 -23.71
N ASP A 74 5.34 17.86 -24.60
CA ASP A 74 5.53 17.47 -26.00
C ASP A 74 6.66 16.44 -26.08
N VAL A 75 6.33 15.22 -26.50
CA VAL A 75 7.30 14.12 -26.58
C VAL A 75 7.51 13.65 -28.03
N ARG A 76 6.96 14.36 -29.03
CA ARG A 76 7.14 14.07 -30.46
C ARG A 76 8.60 14.17 -30.86
N GLY A 77 9.10 13.14 -31.52
CA GLY A 77 10.47 13.15 -32.06
C GLY A 77 11.52 13.50 -31.01
N ASP A 78 11.34 13.03 -29.78
CA ASP A 78 12.21 13.30 -28.63
C ASP A 78 12.32 14.79 -28.24
N ALA A 79 11.28 15.60 -28.54
CA ALA A 79 11.25 17.00 -28.09
C ALA A 79 11.36 17.15 -26.56
N ASN A 80 10.76 16.21 -25.82
CA ASN A 80 10.86 16.06 -24.36
C ASN A 80 10.76 17.40 -23.62
N ARG A 81 9.76 18.23 -23.99
CA ARG A 81 9.61 19.60 -23.54
C ARG A 81 8.32 19.81 -22.76
N LYS A 82 8.41 20.35 -21.56
CA LYS A 82 7.23 20.76 -20.78
C LYS A 82 6.47 21.84 -21.52
N LEU A 83 5.17 21.60 -21.73
CA LEU A 83 4.25 22.53 -22.39
C LEU A 83 3.57 23.43 -21.36
N GLY A 84 3.20 22.89 -20.21
CA GLY A 84 2.53 23.63 -19.16
C GLY A 84 2.15 22.75 -17.97
N GLU A 85 1.66 23.38 -16.94
CA GLU A 85 1.14 22.78 -15.72
C GLU A 85 -0.16 23.48 -15.35
N ILE A 86 -1.17 22.72 -14.92
CA ILE A 86 -2.47 23.27 -14.51
C ILE A 86 -2.87 22.71 -13.16
N ALA A 87 -3.37 23.58 -12.28
CA ALA A 87 -3.98 23.16 -11.02
C ALA A 87 -5.27 22.36 -11.28
N VAL A 88 -5.45 21.28 -10.53
CA VAL A 88 -6.63 20.41 -10.54
C VAL A 88 -7.17 20.28 -9.10
N GLY A 89 -7.87 19.21 -8.77
CA GLY A 89 -8.25 18.94 -7.38
C GLY A 89 -7.04 18.47 -6.55
N THR A 90 -7.28 18.26 -5.26
CA THR A 90 -6.24 17.93 -4.28
C THR A 90 -5.79 16.48 -4.42
N GLU A 91 -4.47 16.28 -4.45
CA GLU A 91 -3.77 15.00 -4.53
C GLU A 91 -4.18 14.16 -5.76
N PRO A 92 -3.86 14.63 -6.99
CA PRO A 92 -4.12 13.85 -8.21
C PRO A 92 -3.20 12.62 -8.28
N ASN A 93 -3.75 11.39 -8.27
CA ASN A 93 -3.00 10.14 -8.30
C ASN A 93 -3.16 9.33 -9.59
N GLY A 94 -4.04 9.71 -10.47
CA GLY A 94 -4.24 9.04 -11.74
C GLY A 94 -4.67 9.99 -12.85
N VAL A 95 -4.21 9.72 -14.08
CA VAL A 95 -4.59 10.48 -15.27
C VAL A 95 -4.86 9.55 -16.45
N ALA A 96 -5.93 9.81 -17.19
CA ALA A 96 -6.22 9.16 -18.46
C ALA A 96 -6.37 10.23 -19.55
N LEU A 97 -5.70 10.04 -20.69
CA LEU A 97 -5.84 10.90 -21.86
C LEU A 97 -6.87 10.33 -22.83
N SER A 98 -7.64 11.20 -23.50
CA SER A 98 -8.42 10.78 -24.65
C SER A 98 -7.50 10.36 -25.81
N PRO A 99 -7.93 9.43 -26.68
CA PRO A 99 -7.08 8.95 -27.78
C PRO A 99 -6.56 10.06 -28.69
N ASP A 100 -7.36 11.11 -28.90
CA ASP A 100 -7.00 12.29 -29.69
C ASP A 100 -6.10 13.30 -28.94
N GLY A 101 -5.77 13.03 -27.68
CA GLY A 101 -4.95 13.91 -26.85
C GLY A 101 -5.59 15.24 -26.46
N THR A 102 -6.90 15.45 -26.75
CA THR A 102 -7.55 16.75 -26.49
C THR A 102 -8.14 16.89 -25.11
N ARG A 103 -8.28 15.80 -24.35
CA ARG A 103 -8.83 15.77 -22.99
C ARG A 103 -8.00 14.89 -22.07
N ALA A 104 -7.86 15.34 -20.83
CA ALA A 104 -7.35 14.53 -19.73
C ALA A 104 -8.42 14.43 -18.62
N TYR A 105 -8.55 13.24 -18.04
CA TYR A 105 -9.37 12.97 -16.87
C TYR A 105 -8.44 12.63 -15.70
N VAL A 106 -8.57 13.39 -14.62
CA VAL A 106 -7.62 13.35 -13.49
C VAL A 106 -8.35 12.99 -12.21
N ALA A 107 -7.98 11.89 -11.58
CA ALA A 107 -8.54 11.43 -10.31
C ALA A 107 -7.89 12.19 -9.15
N ASN A 108 -8.66 13.04 -8.46
CA ASN A 108 -8.23 13.87 -7.34
C ASN A 108 -8.61 13.19 -6.03
N THR A 109 -7.67 12.51 -5.39
CA THR A 109 -7.92 11.60 -4.27
C THR A 109 -8.60 12.30 -3.09
N VAL A 110 -8.05 13.39 -2.61
CA VAL A 110 -8.61 14.11 -1.45
C VAL A 110 -9.90 14.84 -1.79
N SER A 111 -9.99 15.37 -3.00
CA SER A 111 -11.20 16.11 -3.43
C SER A 111 -12.41 15.21 -3.70
N GLY A 112 -12.26 13.88 -3.84
CA GLY A 112 -13.37 12.99 -4.21
C GLY A 112 -13.92 13.27 -5.61
N THR A 113 -13.10 13.77 -6.53
CA THR A 113 -13.54 14.24 -7.84
C THR A 113 -12.63 13.76 -8.97
N VAL A 114 -13.16 13.84 -10.21
CA VAL A 114 -12.37 13.75 -11.44
C VAL A 114 -12.40 15.11 -12.14
N SER A 115 -11.24 15.73 -12.33
CA SER A 115 -11.10 16.93 -13.14
C SER A 115 -11.08 16.55 -14.64
N VAL A 116 -11.91 17.21 -15.44
CA VAL A 116 -11.87 17.12 -16.90
C VAL A 116 -11.10 18.32 -17.44
N VAL A 117 -9.96 18.07 -18.05
CA VAL A 117 -9.05 19.11 -18.54
C VAL A 117 -9.03 19.05 -20.08
N SER A 118 -9.30 20.19 -20.74
CA SER A 118 -9.01 20.33 -22.18
C SER A 118 -7.54 20.67 -22.36
N VAL A 119 -6.93 20.02 -23.36
CA VAL A 119 -5.52 20.24 -23.69
C VAL A 119 -5.44 20.52 -25.19
N ASN A 120 -4.70 21.55 -25.59
CA ASN A 120 -4.38 21.74 -27.00
C ASN A 120 -2.91 21.37 -27.29
N ARG A 121 -2.58 21.15 -28.55
CA ARG A 121 -1.22 20.76 -28.99
C ARG A 121 -0.14 21.78 -28.64
N GLY A 122 -0.50 23.01 -28.30
CA GLY A 122 0.42 24.05 -27.80
C GLY A 122 0.58 24.08 -26.29
N GLY A 123 -0.02 23.10 -25.59
CA GLY A 123 0.10 22.97 -24.12
C GLY A 123 -0.81 23.90 -23.32
N ARG A 124 -1.69 24.67 -23.95
CA ARG A 124 -2.70 25.40 -23.19
C ARG A 124 -3.72 24.41 -22.65
N ALA A 125 -3.79 24.33 -21.35
CA ALA A 125 -4.72 23.47 -20.63
C ALA A 125 -5.74 24.30 -19.86
N ARG A 126 -6.97 23.78 -19.74
CA ARG A 126 -8.06 24.41 -18.97
C ARG A 126 -8.91 23.34 -18.32
N VAL A 127 -9.20 23.46 -17.04
CA VAL A 127 -10.22 22.65 -16.37
C VAL A 127 -11.60 23.04 -16.89
N LEU A 128 -12.30 22.09 -17.47
CA LEU A 128 -13.65 22.27 -18.03
C LEU A 128 -14.72 21.96 -17.01
N ASN A 129 -14.51 20.93 -16.21
CA ASN A 129 -15.48 20.39 -15.25
C ASN A 129 -14.77 19.65 -14.13
N SER A 130 -15.45 19.50 -13.00
CA SER A 130 -15.08 18.62 -11.89
C SER A 130 -16.27 17.70 -11.63
N ILE A 131 -16.07 16.40 -11.77
CA ILE A 131 -17.10 15.37 -11.64
C ILE A 131 -16.95 14.76 -10.26
N ALA A 132 -17.97 14.83 -9.41
CA ALA A 132 -18.00 14.12 -8.13
C ALA A 132 -18.08 12.60 -8.38
N VAL A 133 -17.25 11.85 -7.67
CA VAL A 133 -17.18 10.39 -7.69
C VAL A 133 -17.22 9.85 -6.25
N GLY A 134 -16.76 8.63 -6.01
CA GLY A 134 -16.67 8.12 -4.63
C GLY A 134 -15.49 8.72 -3.85
N THR A 135 -15.34 8.28 -2.61
CA THR A 135 -14.31 8.76 -1.69
C THR A 135 -12.94 8.21 -2.03
N GLU A 136 -11.98 9.11 -2.09
CA GLU A 136 -10.58 8.84 -2.43
C GLU A 136 -10.41 8.11 -3.79
N PRO A 137 -10.83 8.73 -4.92
CA PRO A 137 -10.53 8.18 -6.24
C PRO A 137 -9.02 8.07 -6.45
N PHE A 138 -8.58 6.96 -7.07
CA PHE A 138 -7.15 6.69 -7.23
C PHE A 138 -6.79 6.26 -8.66
N GLY A 139 -7.11 5.04 -9.05
CA GLY A 139 -6.87 4.54 -10.39
C GLY A 139 -7.91 5.08 -11.37
N ILE A 140 -7.47 5.45 -12.56
CA ILE A 140 -8.33 5.93 -13.63
C ILE A 140 -7.85 5.40 -14.98
N ALA A 141 -8.75 4.83 -15.77
CA ALA A 141 -8.45 4.34 -17.10
C ALA A 141 -9.60 4.63 -18.06
N MET A 142 -9.27 4.91 -19.31
CA MET A 142 -10.23 5.16 -20.37
C MET A 142 -10.31 3.95 -21.31
N THR A 143 -11.49 3.63 -21.81
CA THR A 143 -11.68 2.57 -22.81
C THR A 143 -10.92 2.86 -24.12
N PRO A 144 -10.59 1.82 -24.93
CA PRO A 144 -9.75 1.97 -26.12
C PRO A 144 -10.21 3.03 -27.13
N ASN A 145 -11.51 3.20 -27.27
CA ASN A 145 -12.10 4.20 -28.17
C ASN A 145 -12.46 5.53 -27.48
N GLY A 146 -12.24 5.61 -26.18
CA GLY A 146 -12.41 6.84 -25.41
C GLY A 146 -13.86 7.16 -25.05
N THR A 147 -14.77 6.19 -25.06
CA THR A 147 -16.20 6.44 -24.78
C THR A 147 -16.52 6.47 -23.28
N ARG A 148 -15.73 5.78 -22.44
CA ARG A 148 -15.92 5.69 -21.00
C ARG A 148 -14.62 5.84 -20.23
N VAL A 149 -14.74 6.32 -18.99
CA VAL A 149 -13.66 6.36 -18.02
C VAL A 149 -14.10 5.61 -16.77
N TYR A 150 -13.25 4.71 -16.29
CA TYR A 150 -13.43 3.95 -15.07
C TYR A 150 -12.51 4.51 -13.98
N VAL A 151 -13.05 4.71 -12.77
CA VAL A 151 -12.34 5.32 -11.64
C VAL A 151 -12.52 4.48 -10.39
N THR A 152 -11.44 3.97 -9.82
CA THR A 152 -11.51 3.27 -8.52
C THR A 152 -11.64 4.28 -7.39
N ASN A 153 -12.59 4.07 -6.50
CA ASN A 153 -12.81 4.89 -5.30
C ASN A 153 -12.41 4.03 -4.08
N LYS A 154 -11.15 4.20 -3.62
CA LYS A 154 -10.54 3.24 -2.70
C LYS A 154 -11.24 3.13 -1.36
N ASN A 155 -11.75 4.22 -0.79
CA ASN A 155 -12.45 4.20 0.50
C ASN A 155 -13.97 4.01 0.37
N SER A 156 -14.55 4.20 -0.81
CA SER A 156 -15.94 3.82 -1.10
C SER A 156 -16.08 2.36 -1.56
N ASN A 157 -14.98 1.64 -1.78
CA ASN A 157 -14.98 0.24 -2.23
C ASN A 157 -15.82 0.01 -3.49
N ASN A 158 -15.73 0.92 -4.46
CA ASN A 158 -16.48 0.85 -5.71
C ASN A 158 -15.70 1.47 -6.88
N VAL A 159 -16.27 1.37 -8.08
CA VAL A 159 -15.76 1.97 -9.32
C VAL A 159 -16.83 2.87 -9.91
N SER A 160 -16.49 4.13 -10.16
CA SER A 160 -17.35 5.05 -10.92
C SER A 160 -17.10 4.90 -12.41
N VAL A 161 -18.17 4.88 -13.21
CA VAL A 161 -18.14 4.86 -14.69
C VAL A 161 -18.61 6.22 -15.20
N ILE A 162 -17.74 6.91 -15.94
CA ILE A 162 -18.02 8.23 -16.51
C ILE A 162 -18.19 8.10 -18.03
N ASP A 163 -19.29 8.60 -18.56
CA ASP A 163 -19.50 8.79 -20.00
C ASP A 163 -18.77 10.05 -20.46
N THR A 164 -17.86 9.91 -21.41
CA THR A 164 -16.98 11.00 -21.86
C THR A 164 -17.68 12.05 -22.71
N ARG A 165 -18.80 11.72 -23.33
CA ARG A 165 -19.60 12.64 -24.13
C ARG A 165 -20.38 13.62 -23.24
N THR A 166 -20.90 13.13 -22.11
CA THR A 166 -21.71 13.93 -21.18
C THR A 166 -20.91 14.44 -19.98
N ASN A 167 -19.73 13.88 -19.70
CA ASN A 167 -18.94 14.11 -18.49
C ASN A 167 -19.73 13.88 -17.21
N ARG A 168 -20.50 12.80 -17.15
CA ARG A 168 -21.31 12.41 -15.98
C ARG A 168 -21.04 10.98 -15.58
N VAL A 169 -21.13 10.71 -14.28
CA VAL A 169 -21.17 9.33 -13.75
C VAL A 169 -22.47 8.69 -14.21
N THR A 170 -22.38 7.57 -14.92
CA THR A 170 -23.51 6.79 -15.45
C THR A 170 -23.76 5.52 -14.65
N ALA A 171 -22.74 5.03 -13.93
CA ALA A 171 -22.85 3.87 -13.05
C ALA A 171 -21.82 3.95 -11.91
N THR A 172 -22.15 3.30 -10.79
CA THR A 172 -21.24 3.05 -9.68
C THR A 172 -21.28 1.56 -9.39
N LEU A 173 -20.14 0.89 -9.56
CA LEU A 173 -20.03 -0.56 -9.51
C LEU A 173 -19.52 -0.97 -8.14
N GLY A 174 -20.36 -1.68 -7.38
CA GLY A 174 -19.97 -2.37 -6.16
C GLY A 174 -19.43 -3.79 -6.45
N GLY A 175 -19.10 -4.54 -5.38
CA GLY A 175 -18.63 -5.91 -5.51
C GLY A 175 -17.25 -6.03 -6.16
N VAL A 176 -16.44 -4.99 -6.06
CA VAL A 176 -15.05 -4.93 -6.54
C VAL A 176 -14.03 -5.10 -5.39
N GLY A 177 -14.49 -5.62 -4.26
CA GLY A 177 -13.67 -5.90 -3.09
C GLY A 177 -13.34 -4.65 -2.28
N PHE A 178 -12.30 -4.77 -1.46
CA PHE A 178 -11.90 -3.75 -0.49
C PHE A 178 -10.68 -2.97 -1.00
N HIS A 179 -10.76 -1.65 -0.91
CA HIS A 179 -9.67 -0.73 -1.28
C HIS A 179 -9.18 -0.91 -2.73
N PRO A 180 -10.09 -0.84 -3.74
CA PRO A 180 -9.71 -0.97 -5.14
C PRO A 180 -8.73 0.13 -5.55
N ARG A 181 -7.63 -0.24 -6.24
CA ARG A 181 -6.57 0.71 -6.61
C ARG A 181 -6.27 0.72 -8.10
N GLY A 182 -5.59 -0.30 -8.60
CA GLY A 182 -5.20 -0.39 -10.00
C GLY A 182 -6.36 -0.81 -10.90
N LEU A 183 -6.37 -0.29 -12.13
CA LEU A 183 -7.28 -0.67 -13.21
C LEU A 183 -6.50 -1.10 -14.45
N ALA A 184 -6.98 -2.12 -15.16
CA ALA A 184 -6.59 -2.36 -16.54
C ALA A 184 -7.82 -2.71 -17.39
N ILE A 185 -7.81 -2.31 -18.65
CA ILE A 185 -8.88 -2.57 -19.62
C ILE A 185 -8.27 -3.29 -20.81
N THR A 186 -8.88 -4.38 -21.23
CA THR A 186 -8.50 -5.09 -22.46
C THR A 186 -8.71 -4.20 -23.68
N ASN A 187 -8.21 -4.64 -24.82
CA ASN A 187 -8.41 -4.02 -26.11
C ASN A 187 -8.30 -5.11 -27.17
N ASP A 188 -9.41 -5.50 -27.76
CA ASP A 188 -9.43 -6.51 -28.81
C ASP A 188 -9.06 -5.96 -30.20
N GLY A 189 -8.88 -4.63 -30.29
CA GLY A 189 -8.40 -3.93 -31.46
C GLY A 189 -9.49 -3.37 -32.37
N ASP A 190 -10.75 -3.42 -31.93
CA ASP A 190 -11.88 -2.88 -32.69
C ASP A 190 -12.41 -1.53 -32.17
N SER A 191 -13.48 -0.99 -32.74
CA SER A 191 -14.04 0.30 -32.35
C SER A 191 -15.20 0.21 -31.35
N ASP A 192 -15.50 -0.98 -30.79
CA ASP A 192 -16.57 -1.21 -29.83
C ASP A 192 -15.99 -1.32 -28.38
N ASP A 193 -16.26 -0.35 -27.55
CA ASP A 193 -15.86 -0.37 -26.12
C ASP A 193 -16.81 -1.20 -25.22
N THR A 194 -17.77 -1.96 -25.80
CA THR A 194 -18.80 -2.64 -24.98
C THR A 194 -18.46 -4.11 -24.67
N ASP A 195 -17.45 -4.69 -25.28
CA ASP A 195 -17.02 -6.09 -25.11
C ASP A 195 -15.66 -6.23 -24.39
N GLU A 196 -15.12 -5.12 -23.91
CA GLU A 196 -13.90 -5.12 -23.14
C GLU A 196 -14.10 -5.65 -21.69
N THR A 197 -13.01 -6.16 -21.12
CA THR A 197 -12.94 -6.56 -19.72
C THR A 197 -12.13 -5.55 -18.91
N VAL A 198 -12.70 -5.11 -17.80
CA VAL A 198 -12.03 -4.25 -16.83
C VAL A 198 -11.56 -5.10 -15.65
N PHE A 199 -10.27 -5.02 -15.31
CA PHE A 199 -9.66 -5.64 -14.14
C PHE A 199 -9.39 -4.58 -13.08
N VAL A 200 -9.61 -4.95 -11.81
CA VAL A 200 -9.46 -4.05 -10.65
C VAL A 200 -8.66 -4.78 -9.57
N SER A 201 -7.50 -4.26 -9.19
CA SER A 201 -6.73 -4.82 -8.08
C SER A 201 -7.19 -4.27 -6.74
N ASN A 202 -7.29 -5.13 -5.74
CA ASN A 202 -7.45 -4.72 -4.35
C ASN A 202 -6.09 -4.47 -3.73
N PHE A 203 -5.92 -3.32 -3.11
CA PHE A 203 -4.63 -2.96 -2.53
C PHE A 203 -4.22 -3.89 -1.39
N TYR A 204 -5.15 -4.19 -0.48
CA TYR A 204 -4.90 -5.06 0.66
C TYR A 204 -5.42 -6.47 0.44
N SER A 205 -4.71 -7.44 1.01
CA SER A 205 -5.15 -8.83 1.08
C SER A 205 -6.25 -9.03 2.12
N THR A 206 -7.07 -10.04 1.89
CA THR A 206 -8.18 -10.43 2.79
C THR A 206 -7.78 -11.66 3.60
N PRO A 207 -8.07 -11.72 4.92
CA PRO A 207 -7.80 -12.88 5.74
C PRO A 207 -8.51 -14.16 5.27
N VAL A 208 -7.84 -15.28 5.49
CA VAL A 208 -8.39 -16.63 5.34
C VAL A 208 -8.85 -17.13 6.70
N THR A 209 -10.15 -17.20 6.93
CA THR A 209 -10.77 -17.51 8.23
C THR A 209 -10.26 -18.80 8.89
N SER A 210 -9.77 -19.77 8.11
CA SER A 210 -9.22 -21.02 8.63
C SER A 210 -7.74 -20.94 9.04
N ARG A 211 -7.10 -19.78 8.88
CA ARG A 211 -5.68 -19.57 9.18
C ARG A 211 -5.50 -18.60 10.33
N LEU A 212 -4.48 -18.86 11.12
CA LEU A 212 -4.04 -17.92 12.15
C LEU A 212 -3.35 -16.73 11.48
N ASP A 213 -3.78 -15.50 11.78
CA ASP A 213 -3.11 -14.31 11.25
C ASP A 213 -1.64 -14.26 11.73
N GLY A 214 -0.75 -13.83 10.84
CA GLY A 214 0.70 -13.92 11.04
C GLY A 214 1.35 -15.18 10.44
N GLU A 215 0.59 -16.06 9.76
CA GLU A 215 1.14 -17.12 8.92
C GLU A 215 1.29 -16.64 7.47
N ASP A 216 2.25 -17.24 6.73
CA ASP A 216 2.62 -16.80 5.36
C ASP A 216 1.52 -17.09 4.31
N ASP A 217 0.49 -17.84 4.68
CA ASP A 217 -0.69 -18.16 3.86
C ASP A 217 -2.00 -17.69 4.51
N SER A 218 -1.92 -16.79 5.50
CA SER A 218 -3.09 -16.32 6.25
C SER A 218 -3.99 -15.35 5.48
N LYS A 219 -3.53 -14.82 4.34
CA LYS A 219 -4.30 -13.87 3.53
C LYS A 219 -4.21 -14.16 2.04
N LEU A 220 -5.18 -13.64 1.28
CA LEU A 220 -5.27 -13.75 -0.19
C LEU A 220 -5.39 -12.37 -0.82
N GLY A 221 -4.64 -12.13 -1.89
CA GLY A 221 -4.86 -11.01 -2.78
C GLY A 221 -5.98 -11.28 -3.78
N PHE A 222 -6.58 -10.23 -4.34
CA PHE A 222 -7.66 -10.34 -5.31
C PHE A 222 -7.50 -9.35 -6.47
N VAL A 223 -7.84 -9.82 -7.68
CA VAL A 223 -8.14 -8.99 -8.85
C VAL A 223 -9.58 -9.25 -9.24
N PHE A 224 -10.43 -8.25 -9.13
CA PHE A 224 -11.82 -8.30 -9.56
C PHE A 224 -11.92 -7.96 -11.05
N PHE A 225 -12.98 -8.43 -11.72
CA PHE A 225 -13.19 -8.13 -13.12
C PHE A 225 -14.68 -8.09 -13.49
N PHE A 226 -14.99 -7.33 -14.53
CA PHE A 226 -16.32 -7.21 -15.11
C PHE A 226 -16.23 -6.81 -16.60
N GLU A 227 -17.31 -7.05 -17.33
CA GLU A 227 -17.41 -6.68 -18.74
C GLU A 227 -18.01 -5.28 -18.87
N THR A 228 -17.48 -4.48 -19.78
CA THR A 228 -17.95 -3.11 -20.04
C THR A 228 -19.40 -3.05 -20.57
N ARG A 229 -19.88 -4.12 -21.19
CA ARG A 229 -21.27 -4.24 -21.69
C ARG A 229 -22.29 -4.14 -20.57
N THR A 230 -22.06 -4.89 -19.50
CA THR A 230 -23.03 -5.03 -18.42
C THR A 230 -22.74 -4.10 -17.25
N ASN A 231 -21.47 -3.77 -17.04
CA ASN A 231 -20.98 -3.07 -15.85
C ASN A 231 -21.43 -3.77 -14.54
N GLN A 232 -21.53 -5.10 -14.56
CA GLN A 232 -21.88 -5.88 -13.38
C GLN A 232 -20.61 -6.49 -12.79
N GLY A 233 -20.29 -6.10 -11.57
CA GLY A 233 -19.11 -6.58 -10.84
C GLY A 233 -19.34 -7.93 -10.16
N GLY A 234 -18.34 -8.37 -9.39
CA GLY A 234 -18.47 -9.47 -8.45
C GLY A 234 -17.72 -10.75 -8.80
N ARG A 235 -17.06 -10.86 -9.95
CA ARG A 235 -16.13 -11.96 -10.23
C ARG A 235 -14.72 -11.57 -9.83
N ALA A 236 -13.95 -12.53 -9.28
CA ALA A 236 -12.59 -12.27 -8.82
C ALA A 236 -11.65 -13.44 -9.10
N ILE A 237 -10.40 -13.11 -9.36
CA ILE A 237 -9.29 -14.06 -9.38
C ILE A 237 -8.55 -13.92 -8.06
N GLN A 238 -8.35 -15.04 -7.35
CA GLN A 238 -7.57 -15.10 -6.13
C GLN A 238 -6.10 -15.26 -6.47
N LEU A 239 -5.24 -14.42 -5.88
CA LEU A 239 -3.79 -14.56 -5.93
C LEU A 239 -3.37 -15.47 -4.78
N ARG A 240 -2.85 -16.65 -5.11
CA ARG A 240 -2.47 -17.66 -4.12
C ARG A 240 -1.14 -17.29 -3.48
N PRO A 241 -0.99 -17.50 -2.16
CA PRO A 241 0.31 -17.41 -1.51
C PRO A 241 1.32 -18.37 -2.15
N ILE A 242 2.56 -17.92 -2.26
CA ILE A 242 3.67 -18.82 -2.61
C ILE A 242 4.11 -19.56 -1.34
N ALA A 243 4.29 -20.86 -1.47
CA ALA A 243 4.69 -21.70 -0.33
C ALA A 243 6.20 -21.62 -0.03
N ASP A 244 6.98 -21.19 -0.99
CA ASP A 244 8.43 -21.00 -0.89
C ASP A 244 8.83 -19.67 -1.51
N SER A 245 9.27 -18.74 -0.65
CA SER A 245 9.80 -17.46 -1.08
C SER A 245 11.24 -17.56 -1.61
N GLY A 246 11.90 -18.70 -1.42
CA GLY A 246 13.33 -18.92 -1.64
C GLY A 246 14.20 -18.54 -0.45
N PHE A 247 13.60 -18.07 0.64
CA PHE A 247 14.29 -17.66 1.86
C PHE A 247 13.82 -18.52 3.04
N LYS A 248 14.64 -18.57 4.11
CA LYS A 248 14.36 -19.39 5.28
C LYS A 248 14.37 -18.57 6.55
N ALA A 249 13.45 -18.90 7.45
CA ALA A 249 13.49 -18.39 8.81
C ALA A 249 14.78 -18.83 9.52
N ALA A 250 15.26 -18.00 10.45
CA ALA A 250 16.43 -18.34 11.25
C ALA A 250 16.08 -19.28 12.43
N GLY A 251 17.07 -19.97 12.97
CA GLY A 251 16.90 -20.90 14.10
C GLY A 251 16.34 -20.27 15.37
N ASP A 252 16.53 -18.97 15.58
CA ASP A 252 15.95 -18.20 16.69
C ASP A 252 14.43 -18.08 16.63
N ALA A 253 13.81 -18.32 15.50
CA ALA A 253 12.37 -18.36 15.35
C ALA A 253 11.70 -19.35 16.30
N ILE A 254 12.37 -20.46 16.61
CA ILE A 254 11.80 -21.49 17.47
C ILE A 254 11.62 -21.02 18.93
N ALA A 255 12.55 -20.25 19.46
CA ALA A 255 12.46 -19.70 20.81
C ALA A 255 11.21 -18.84 20.99
N ARG A 256 10.68 -18.34 19.89
CA ARG A 256 9.50 -17.49 19.85
C ARG A 256 8.19 -18.28 19.72
N ILE A 257 8.17 -19.34 18.87
CA ILE A 257 6.93 -20.02 18.50
C ILE A 257 6.64 -21.29 19.31
N ALA A 258 7.58 -21.76 20.13
CA ALA A 258 7.45 -22.98 20.90
C ALA A 258 8.01 -22.85 22.32
N PRO A 259 7.46 -22.00 23.19
CA PRO A 259 7.87 -21.94 24.58
C PRO A 259 7.14 -23.00 25.45
N PRO A 260 7.77 -23.50 26.50
CA PRO A 260 9.21 -23.39 26.70
C PRO A 260 9.93 -24.12 25.57
N ALA A 261 10.71 -23.36 24.81
CA ALA A 261 11.45 -23.96 23.70
C ALA A 261 12.34 -25.07 24.24
N THR A 262 12.00 -26.30 23.94
CA THR A 262 13.03 -27.32 23.94
C THR A 262 14.07 -26.87 22.94
N PRO A 263 15.35 -26.78 23.29
CA PRO A 263 16.36 -26.41 22.33
C PRO A 263 16.29 -27.39 21.18
N VAL A 264 15.65 -27.00 20.10
CA VAL A 264 15.66 -27.72 18.86
C VAL A 264 16.99 -27.41 18.20
N ALA A 265 17.53 -28.40 17.54
CA ALA A 265 18.81 -28.31 16.87
C ALA A 265 18.98 -26.98 16.13
N ALA A 266 20.21 -26.51 16.06
CA ALA A 266 20.65 -25.32 15.35
C ALA A 266 20.11 -25.19 13.89
N ASP A 267 19.50 -26.27 13.39
CA ASP A 267 18.96 -26.41 12.05
C ASP A 267 17.46 -26.10 11.93
N PHE A 268 16.80 -25.59 12.97
CA PHE A 268 15.42 -25.15 12.83
C PHE A 268 15.34 -23.93 11.92
N ARG A 269 15.22 -24.23 10.65
CA ARG A 269 15.02 -23.29 9.57
C ARG A 269 13.89 -23.81 8.73
N PHE A 270 12.77 -23.15 8.74
CA PHE A 270 11.67 -23.47 7.86
C PHE A 270 11.68 -22.57 6.63
N THR A 271 11.19 -23.12 5.53
CA THR A 271 10.91 -22.35 4.31
C THR A 271 9.83 -21.34 4.59
N THR A 272 10.07 -20.08 4.26
CA THR A 272 9.06 -19.03 4.37
C THR A 272 8.24 -18.96 3.09
N GLY A 273 6.92 -18.82 3.22
CA GLY A 273 6.04 -18.46 2.14
C GLY A 273 5.86 -16.95 2.04
N ALA A 274 4.95 -16.52 1.17
CA ALA A 274 4.49 -15.14 1.13
C ALA A 274 3.11 -15.05 0.48
N TYR A 275 2.22 -14.22 1.00
CA TYR A 275 0.98 -13.84 0.31
C TYR A 275 1.10 -12.46 -0.34
N ALA A 276 0.34 -12.26 -1.44
CA ALA A 276 0.30 -10.97 -2.12
C ALA A 276 -0.31 -9.89 -1.22
N ASN A 277 0.28 -8.69 -1.19
CA ASN A 277 -0.27 -7.51 -0.55
C ASN A 277 0.16 -6.25 -1.31
N GLN A 278 -0.46 -5.11 -1.07
CA GLN A 278 -0.14 -3.83 -1.71
C GLN A 278 -0.13 -3.92 -3.26
N LEU A 279 -1.25 -4.36 -3.85
CA LEU A 279 -1.41 -4.47 -5.29
C LEU A 279 -1.72 -3.09 -5.88
N ASN A 280 -0.68 -2.32 -6.24
CA ASN A 280 -0.81 -0.94 -6.71
C ASN A 280 -1.29 -0.82 -8.16
N ASN A 281 -0.86 -1.73 -9.01
CA ASN A 281 -1.06 -1.66 -10.45
C ASN A 281 -1.18 -3.05 -11.06
N LEU A 282 -1.61 -3.13 -12.30
CA LEU A 282 -1.63 -4.34 -13.11
C LEU A 282 -1.51 -3.98 -14.59
N ALA A 283 -0.93 -4.87 -15.39
CA ALA A 283 -0.85 -4.73 -16.83
C ALA A 283 -1.34 -5.99 -17.54
N VAL A 284 -2.03 -5.80 -18.64
CA VAL A 284 -2.51 -6.87 -19.51
C VAL A 284 -1.57 -7.01 -20.70
N LYS A 285 -1.20 -8.25 -21.04
CA LYS A 285 -0.55 -8.56 -22.31
C LYS A 285 -0.99 -9.96 -22.77
N ASP A 286 -1.39 -10.06 -24.02
CA ASP A 286 -1.99 -11.28 -24.59
C ASP A 286 -3.22 -11.69 -23.72
N ARG A 287 -3.22 -12.90 -23.19
CA ARG A 287 -4.26 -13.39 -22.26
C ARG A 287 -3.82 -13.39 -20.80
N PHE A 288 -2.77 -12.66 -20.46
CA PHE A 288 -2.22 -12.66 -19.12
C PHE A 288 -2.29 -11.28 -18.46
N ILE A 289 -2.40 -11.30 -17.13
CA ILE A 289 -2.40 -10.12 -16.29
C ILE A 289 -1.20 -10.26 -15.34
N TYR A 290 -0.35 -9.26 -15.32
CA TYR A 290 0.83 -9.18 -14.47
C TYR A 290 0.56 -8.20 -13.35
N VAL A 291 0.69 -8.66 -12.10
CA VAL A 291 0.32 -7.90 -10.91
C VAL A 291 1.53 -7.75 -9.99
N PRO A 292 2.30 -6.65 -10.12
CA PRO A 292 3.37 -6.34 -9.17
C PRO A 292 2.77 -6.03 -7.80
N ASN A 293 3.40 -6.55 -6.75
CA ASN A 293 2.93 -6.36 -5.40
C ASN A 293 4.04 -6.57 -4.36
N THR A 294 3.86 -5.96 -3.18
CA THR A 294 4.71 -6.22 -2.03
C THR A 294 4.14 -7.40 -1.26
N GLY A 295 4.71 -8.57 -1.43
CA GLY A 295 4.32 -9.77 -0.70
C GLY A 295 4.74 -9.71 0.76
N ALA A 296 3.98 -10.36 1.64
CA ALA A 296 4.27 -10.46 3.05
C ALA A 296 4.64 -11.88 3.45
N SER A 297 5.78 -12.04 4.15
CA SER A 297 6.24 -13.25 4.82
C SER A 297 6.24 -13.01 6.33
N PRO A 298 5.07 -12.98 7.01
CA PRO A 298 4.99 -12.57 8.40
C PRO A 298 5.45 -13.63 9.39
N ASN A 299 5.43 -14.92 9.05
CA ASN A 299 5.79 -16.02 9.93
C ASN A 299 7.30 -16.09 10.06
N GLY A 300 7.82 -15.40 11.04
CA GLY A 300 9.17 -15.12 11.05
C GLY A 300 10.10 -15.65 12.02
N PRO A 301 10.99 -14.97 12.74
CA PRO A 301 10.89 -13.57 13.16
C PRO A 301 11.05 -12.61 12.00
N THR A 302 10.31 -11.50 12.08
CA THR A 302 10.40 -10.41 11.10
C THR A 302 11.81 -9.82 11.10
N ARG A 303 12.52 -9.96 9.99
CA ARG A 303 13.89 -9.48 9.80
C ARG A 303 14.21 -9.40 8.30
N PHE A 304 15.41 -8.93 7.97
CA PHE A 304 15.96 -9.01 6.61
C PHE A 304 15.79 -10.41 6.02
N ASP A 305 15.34 -10.49 4.76
CA ASP A 305 15.03 -11.68 3.96
C ASP A 305 13.79 -12.52 4.37
N VAL A 306 13.16 -12.23 5.50
CA VAL A 306 11.93 -12.89 5.95
C VAL A 306 10.87 -11.88 6.42
N ASN A 307 10.64 -10.84 5.65
CA ASN A 307 9.57 -9.88 5.86
C ASN A 307 8.84 -9.59 4.54
N THR A 308 9.16 -8.54 3.84
CA THR A 308 8.53 -8.19 2.57
C THR A 308 9.22 -8.86 1.38
N GLN A 309 8.45 -9.22 0.36
CA GLN A 309 8.93 -9.84 -0.87
C GLN A 309 8.47 -9.02 -2.08
N ALA A 310 9.33 -8.85 -3.08
CA ALA A 310 8.96 -8.19 -4.35
C ALA A 310 8.38 -9.24 -5.31
N LEU A 311 7.06 -9.32 -5.38
CA LEU A 311 6.35 -10.33 -6.16
C LEU A 311 5.72 -9.75 -7.42
N VAL A 312 5.64 -10.58 -8.47
CA VAL A 312 4.74 -10.35 -9.60
C VAL A 312 3.93 -11.62 -9.81
N HIS A 313 2.63 -11.55 -9.55
CA HIS A 313 1.70 -12.63 -9.84
C HIS A 313 1.31 -12.59 -11.31
N VAL A 314 1.13 -13.78 -11.91
CA VAL A 314 0.69 -13.94 -13.29
C VAL A 314 -0.67 -14.63 -13.30
N LEU A 315 -1.69 -13.89 -13.75
CA LEU A 315 -3.05 -14.38 -13.88
C LEU A 315 -3.37 -14.62 -15.35
N GLU A 316 -4.34 -15.49 -15.62
CA GLU A 316 -4.84 -15.79 -16.96
C GLU A 316 -6.31 -15.41 -17.04
N PHE A 317 -6.73 -14.90 -18.22
CA PHE A 317 -8.12 -14.58 -18.54
C PHE A 317 -8.51 -15.06 -19.93
N GLY A 318 -9.80 -14.99 -20.27
CA GLY A 318 -10.36 -15.46 -21.52
C GLY A 318 -11.17 -16.74 -21.30
N GLN A 319 -10.64 -17.91 -21.66
CA GLN A 319 -11.34 -19.18 -21.43
C GLN A 319 -11.43 -19.54 -19.95
N GLU A 320 -10.38 -19.20 -19.18
CA GLU A 320 -10.31 -19.37 -17.74
C GLU A 320 -9.89 -18.03 -17.10
N PHE A 321 -10.38 -17.80 -15.88
CA PHE A 321 -9.98 -16.68 -15.04
C PHE A 321 -9.34 -17.24 -13.78
N ARG A 322 -8.01 -17.27 -13.75
CA ARG A 322 -7.29 -17.98 -12.68
C ARG A 322 -5.90 -17.39 -12.42
N ASP A 323 -5.39 -17.67 -11.23
CA ASP A 323 -3.97 -17.57 -10.94
C ASP A 323 -3.23 -18.74 -11.60
N THR A 324 -2.22 -18.43 -12.39
CA THR A 324 -1.43 -19.47 -13.10
C THR A 324 -0.47 -20.22 -12.18
N GLY A 325 -0.23 -19.72 -10.96
CA GLY A 325 0.78 -20.23 -10.04
C GLY A 325 2.23 -19.90 -10.45
N ARG A 326 2.43 -19.03 -11.45
CA ARG A 326 3.75 -18.61 -11.94
C ARG A 326 4.17 -17.28 -11.35
N THR A 327 4.10 -17.16 -10.04
CA THR A 327 4.54 -15.95 -9.32
C THR A 327 6.05 -15.85 -9.34
N VAL A 328 6.56 -14.67 -9.66
CA VAL A 328 7.99 -14.35 -9.65
C VAL A 328 8.32 -13.60 -8.36
N ASN A 329 9.29 -14.10 -7.59
CA ASN A 329 9.94 -13.34 -6.53
C ASN A 329 11.20 -12.67 -7.10
N MET A 330 11.12 -11.37 -7.32
CA MET A 330 12.22 -10.60 -7.93
C MET A 330 13.45 -10.50 -7.01
N HIS A 331 13.28 -10.66 -5.70
CA HIS A 331 14.39 -10.70 -4.75
C HIS A 331 15.32 -11.89 -5.00
N LEU A 332 14.81 -13.02 -5.48
CA LEU A 332 15.63 -14.20 -5.76
C LEU A 332 16.68 -13.94 -6.84
N ALA A 333 16.31 -13.25 -7.92
CA ALA A 333 17.25 -12.91 -8.98
C ALA A 333 18.42 -12.06 -8.46
N VAL A 334 18.17 -11.12 -7.56
CA VAL A 334 19.21 -10.32 -6.90
C VAL A 334 20.00 -11.16 -5.89
N HIS A 335 19.31 -12.05 -5.17
CA HIS A 335 19.99 -12.96 -4.22
C HIS A 335 21.02 -13.86 -4.93
N GLU A 336 20.66 -14.41 -6.09
CA GLU A 336 21.53 -15.27 -6.91
C GLU A 336 22.69 -14.53 -7.59
N GLN A 337 22.63 -13.21 -7.66
CA GLN A 337 23.70 -12.38 -8.22
C GLN A 337 25.00 -12.61 -7.45
N THR A 338 26.09 -12.95 -8.15
CA THR A 338 27.41 -13.23 -7.52
C THR A 338 28.29 -12.00 -7.38
N VAL A 339 27.92 -10.88 -8.01
CA VAL A 339 28.66 -9.61 -7.99
C VAL A 339 27.99 -8.58 -7.08
N THR A 340 28.77 -7.60 -6.65
CA THR A 340 28.33 -6.48 -5.82
C THR A 340 28.46 -5.15 -6.58
N PRO A 341 27.75 -4.08 -6.19
CA PRO A 341 26.74 -4.06 -5.13
C PRO A 341 25.44 -4.78 -5.58
N LYS A 342 24.78 -5.44 -4.65
CA LYS A 342 23.40 -5.92 -4.85
C LYS A 342 22.43 -4.75 -4.64
N ARG A 343 21.28 -4.78 -5.32
CA ARG A 343 20.22 -3.80 -5.15
C ARG A 343 18.86 -4.50 -5.28
N PHE A 344 18.25 -4.82 -4.14
CA PHE A 344 16.97 -5.51 -4.13
C PHE A 344 15.84 -4.57 -4.61
N PRO A 345 15.00 -4.99 -5.56
CA PRO A 345 13.79 -4.25 -5.91
C PRO A 345 12.82 -4.28 -4.74
N THR A 346 12.45 -3.12 -4.23
CA THR A 346 11.54 -2.99 -3.07
C THR A 346 10.34 -2.15 -3.43
N GLN A 347 9.16 -2.55 -2.97
CA GLN A 347 7.89 -1.97 -3.37
C GLN A 347 7.71 -1.95 -4.90
N PRO A 348 7.52 -3.11 -5.54
CA PRO A 348 7.16 -3.14 -6.95
C PRO A 348 5.82 -2.44 -7.14
N TRP A 349 5.83 -1.32 -7.89
CA TRP A 349 4.69 -0.39 -7.92
C TRP A 349 3.91 -0.46 -9.23
N ALA A 350 4.59 -0.35 -10.35
CA ALA A 350 4.00 -0.33 -11.68
C ALA A 350 4.76 -1.22 -12.65
N ILE A 351 4.09 -1.62 -13.71
CA ILE A 351 4.64 -2.46 -14.77
C ILE A 351 4.20 -1.94 -16.14
N ALA A 352 5.10 -1.95 -17.10
CA ALA A 352 4.80 -1.76 -18.52
C ALA A 352 5.50 -2.81 -19.37
N LEU A 353 4.81 -3.31 -20.37
CA LEU A 353 5.28 -4.36 -21.26
C LEU A 353 5.35 -3.81 -22.68
N LYS A 354 6.44 -4.10 -23.40
CA LYS A 354 6.60 -3.76 -24.81
C LYS A 354 5.53 -4.48 -25.66
N ARG A 355 5.08 -3.86 -26.71
CA ARG A 355 4.01 -4.41 -27.59
C ARG A 355 4.56 -5.42 -28.57
N SER A 356 5.72 -5.11 -29.16
CA SER A 356 6.32 -5.89 -30.27
C SER A 356 7.31 -6.97 -29.80
N SER A 357 7.63 -7.01 -28.52
CA SER A 357 8.57 -7.98 -27.93
C SER A 357 8.07 -8.51 -26.59
N ASP A 358 8.73 -9.50 -26.06
CA ASP A 358 8.45 -10.13 -24.77
C ASP A 358 9.06 -9.38 -23.57
N GLU A 359 9.69 -8.23 -23.79
CA GLU A 359 10.35 -7.43 -22.77
C GLU A 359 9.39 -6.46 -22.07
N GLY A 360 9.77 -6.03 -20.88
CA GLY A 360 9.09 -5.01 -20.09
C GLY A 360 9.88 -4.57 -18.88
N TYR A 361 9.24 -3.73 -18.05
CA TYR A 361 9.87 -3.14 -16.86
C TYR A 361 8.91 -3.14 -15.69
N VAL A 362 9.42 -3.54 -14.52
CA VAL A 362 8.75 -3.40 -13.23
C VAL A 362 9.44 -2.29 -12.45
N LEU A 363 8.70 -1.28 -12.02
CA LEU A 363 9.25 -0.21 -11.21
C LEU A 363 9.37 -0.63 -9.76
N SER A 364 10.51 -0.38 -9.16
CA SER A 364 10.76 -0.51 -7.73
C SER A 364 10.77 0.88 -7.10
N ALA A 365 9.68 1.23 -6.43
CA ALA A 365 9.47 2.59 -5.93
C ALA A 365 10.45 2.97 -4.81
N ALA A 366 10.80 2.04 -3.92
CA ALA A 366 11.69 2.35 -2.80
C ALA A 366 13.17 2.24 -3.15
N THR A 367 13.52 1.64 -4.30
CA THR A 367 14.93 1.46 -4.71
C THR A 367 15.30 2.34 -5.89
N ASP A 368 14.36 3.13 -6.43
CA ASP A 368 14.58 4.08 -7.53
C ASP A 368 15.15 3.43 -8.79
N ILE A 369 14.56 2.29 -9.19
CA ILE A 369 14.97 1.54 -10.39
C ILE A 369 13.78 1.03 -11.19
N ALA A 370 14.00 0.88 -12.49
CA ALA A 370 13.18 0.06 -13.39
C ALA A 370 13.91 -1.26 -13.65
N VAL A 371 13.32 -2.38 -13.25
CA VAL A 371 13.89 -3.72 -13.42
C VAL A 371 13.38 -4.32 -14.72
N LYS A 372 14.29 -4.74 -15.59
CA LYS A 372 13.96 -5.36 -16.88
C LYS A 372 13.46 -6.78 -16.66
N VAL A 373 12.34 -7.09 -17.28
CA VAL A 373 11.70 -8.41 -17.23
C VAL A 373 11.40 -8.93 -18.64
N ARG A 374 11.19 -10.24 -18.75
CA ARG A 374 10.78 -10.89 -19.99
C ARG A 374 9.59 -11.80 -19.73
N THR A 375 8.58 -11.72 -20.60
CA THR A 375 7.39 -12.54 -20.54
C THR A 375 7.41 -13.64 -21.63
N ASN A 376 6.59 -14.65 -21.46
CA ASN A 376 6.37 -15.69 -22.46
C ASN A 376 4.89 -15.65 -22.91
N SER A 377 4.61 -15.31 -24.14
CA SER A 377 3.27 -15.11 -24.68
C SER A 377 2.39 -16.38 -24.65
N THR A 378 3.02 -17.57 -24.64
CA THR A 378 2.28 -18.85 -24.61
C THR A 378 1.88 -19.24 -23.18
N THR A 379 2.78 -19.07 -22.22
CA THR A 379 2.60 -19.57 -20.86
C THR A 379 2.33 -18.49 -19.82
N GLY A 380 2.53 -17.22 -20.19
CA GLY A 380 2.51 -16.07 -19.28
C GLY A 380 3.70 -15.98 -18.33
N ALA A 381 4.58 -16.98 -18.31
CA ALA A 381 5.73 -16.98 -17.41
C ALA A 381 6.54 -15.68 -17.56
N MET A 382 6.93 -15.10 -16.43
CA MET A 382 7.80 -13.93 -16.40
C MET A 382 9.14 -14.29 -15.74
N THR A 383 10.22 -13.67 -16.21
CA THR A 383 11.55 -13.79 -15.63
C THR A 383 12.19 -12.43 -15.49
N VAL A 384 13.01 -12.25 -14.46
CA VAL A 384 13.89 -11.09 -14.32
C VAL A 384 15.08 -11.27 -15.26
N VAL A 385 15.42 -10.24 -16.03
CA VAL A 385 16.55 -10.30 -16.96
C VAL A 385 17.86 -10.12 -16.20
N THR A 386 18.80 -11.06 -16.42
CA THR A 386 20.14 -11.04 -15.83
C THR A 386 21.22 -11.02 -16.90
N ASN A 387 22.37 -10.45 -16.58
CA ASN A 387 23.56 -10.50 -17.40
C ASN A 387 24.44 -11.69 -16.95
N GLU A 388 24.36 -12.79 -17.64
CA GLU A 388 25.09 -14.02 -17.32
C GLU A 388 26.61 -13.82 -17.39
N GLY A 389 27.09 -12.93 -18.27
CA GLY A 389 28.50 -12.60 -18.41
C GLY A 389 29.05 -11.71 -17.29
N ASP A 390 28.19 -11.11 -16.47
CA ASP A 390 28.52 -10.26 -15.30
C ASP A 390 27.91 -10.84 -14.02
N GLY A 391 28.22 -12.08 -13.71
CA GLY A 391 27.84 -12.71 -12.44
C GLY A 391 26.34 -12.71 -12.14
N LYS A 392 25.50 -12.88 -13.17
CA LYS A 392 24.05 -12.82 -13.10
C LYS A 392 23.51 -11.48 -12.56
N ARG A 393 24.20 -10.39 -12.83
CA ARG A 393 23.73 -9.06 -12.43
C ARG A 393 22.34 -8.81 -13.03
N VAL A 394 21.39 -8.43 -12.17
CA VAL A 394 20.05 -8.04 -12.60
C VAL A 394 20.13 -6.78 -13.45
N VAL A 395 19.49 -6.81 -14.62
CA VAL A 395 19.40 -5.66 -15.52
C VAL A 395 18.36 -4.69 -14.95
N SER A 396 18.83 -3.54 -14.51
CA SER A 396 17.99 -2.47 -13.97
C SER A 396 18.53 -1.10 -14.37
N ILE A 397 17.63 -0.16 -14.53
CA ILE A 397 17.92 1.22 -14.93
C ILE A 397 17.60 2.12 -13.74
N ALA A 398 18.55 2.97 -13.33
CA ALA A 398 18.30 3.96 -12.29
C ALA A 398 17.35 5.04 -12.81
N THR A 399 16.37 5.42 -12.00
CA THR A 399 15.36 6.44 -12.31
C THR A 399 15.49 7.64 -11.39
N GLY A 400 14.56 8.58 -11.45
CA GLY A 400 14.36 9.54 -10.36
C GLY A 400 13.77 8.87 -9.12
N LYS A 401 13.55 9.65 -8.04
CA LYS A 401 13.17 9.11 -6.73
C LYS A 401 11.70 8.72 -6.68
N ASN A 402 11.45 7.51 -6.19
CA ASN A 402 10.14 6.89 -6.00
C ASN A 402 9.32 6.81 -7.30
N PRO A 403 9.76 6.00 -8.29
CA PRO A 403 9.05 5.83 -9.55
C PRO A 403 7.72 5.09 -9.31
N ARG A 404 6.59 5.70 -9.75
CA ARG A 404 5.23 5.18 -9.51
C ARG A 404 4.41 4.95 -10.77
N GLY A 405 4.85 5.40 -11.92
CA GLY A 405 4.15 5.19 -13.20
C GLY A 405 5.10 5.07 -14.36
N ILE A 406 4.76 4.22 -15.33
CA ILE A 406 5.54 3.98 -16.53
C ILE A 406 4.61 3.76 -17.74
N VAL A 407 4.89 4.46 -18.84
CA VAL A 407 4.25 4.22 -20.13
C VAL A 407 5.31 4.06 -21.20
N ILE A 408 5.06 3.14 -22.14
CA ILE A 408 5.94 2.87 -23.29
C ILE A 408 5.21 3.37 -24.55
N ASN A 409 5.92 4.06 -25.45
CA ASN A 409 5.35 4.53 -26.70
C ASN A 409 4.99 3.38 -27.66
N SER A 410 4.21 3.68 -28.70
CA SER A 410 3.66 2.67 -29.62
C SER A 410 4.73 1.91 -30.41
N THR A 411 5.91 2.48 -30.55
CA THR A 411 7.06 1.91 -31.28
C THR A 411 8.04 1.15 -30.40
N ASP A 412 7.75 1.01 -29.08
CA ASP A 412 8.65 0.40 -28.07
C ASP A 412 10.04 1.03 -28.00
N SER A 413 10.19 2.29 -28.47
CA SER A 413 11.48 2.98 -28.55
C SER A 413 11.76 3.86 -27.32
N ARG A 414 10.72 4.29 -26.59
CA ARG A 414 10.83 5.14 -25.40
C ARG A 414 9.92 4.67 -24.30
N ALA A 415 10.42 4.76 -23.04
CA ALA A 415 9.58 4.68 -21.86
C ALA A 415 9.66 5.98 -21.05
N TYR A 416 8.53 6.39 -20.50
CA TYR A 416 8.40 7.59 -19.67
C TYR A 416 8.02 7.16 -18.27
N ILE A 417 8.85 7.50 -17.26
CA ILE A 417 8.67 7.08 -15.87
C ILE A 417 8.42 8.31 -15.00
N MET A 418 7.25 8.36 -14.38
CA MET A 418 6.90 9.39 -13.39
C MET A 418 7.56 9.06 -12.06
N ASN A 419 8.40 9.98 -11.56
CA ASN A 419 9.09 9.89 -10.29
C ASN A 419 8.41 10.82 -9.28
N TYR A 420 7.74 10.22 -8.30
CA TYR A 420 6.85 10.95 -7.38
C TYR A 420 7.58 11.92 -6.46
N ILE A 421 8.70 11.49 -5.85
CA ILE A 421 9.41 12.29 -4.86
C ILE A 421 10.33 13.32 -5.53
N SER A 422 11.05 12.94 -6.57
CA SER A 422 11.87 13.90 -7.31
C SER A 422 11.06 14.84 -8.21
N ARG A 423 9.74 14.59 -8.38
CA ARG A 423 8.81 15.42 -9.16
C ARG A 423 9.30 15.68 -10.58
N ASP A 424 9.67 14.60 -11.25
CA ASP A 424 10.17 14.62 -12.62
C ASP A 424 9.77 13.36 -13.38
N VAL A 425 10.17 13.30 -14.66
CA VAL A 425 9.96 12.17 -15.55
C VAL A 425 11.33 11.74 -16.09
N SER A 426 11.71 10.50 -15.86
CA SER A 426 12.83 9.86 -16.54
C SER A 426 12.37 9.33 -17.90
N VAL A 427 13.07 9.72 -18.97
CA VAL A 427 12.83 9.22 -20.33
C VAL A 427 13.91 8.21 -20.68
N LEU A 428 13.49 6.95 -20.92
CA LEU A 428 14.41 5.86 -21.25
C LEU A 428 14.53 5.70 -22.76
N ASP A 429 15.74 5.52 -23.25
CA ASP A 429 16.02 5.05 -24.59
C ASP A 429 16.02 3.51 -24.62
N LEU A 430 15.00 2.93 -25.24
CA LEU A 430 14.82 1.48 -25.35
C LEU A 430 15.40 0.91 -26.64
N THR A 431 16.04 1.73 -27.49
CA THR A 431 16.67 1.32 -28.75
C THR A 431 18.13 0.92 -28.57
N LEU A 432 18.71 1.29 -27.44
CA LEU A 432 20.11 0.99 -27.11
C LEU A 432 20.28 -0.46 -26.65
N ALA A 433 21.42 -1.05 -26.94
CA ALA A 433 21.76 -2.38 -26.44
C ALA A 433 21.86 -2.40 -24.89
N THR A 434 22.33 -1.31 -24.30
CA THR A 434 22.25 -1.02 -22.86
C THR A 434 21.32 0.18 -22.70
N GLU A 435 20.13 -0.09 -22.24
CA GLU A 435 19.08 0.91 -22.07
C GLU A 435 19.41 1.84 -20.91
N GLU A 436 19.19 3.13 -21.09
CA GLU A 436 19.51 4.17 -20.09
C GLU A 436 18.53 5.33 -20.11
N VAL A 437 18.58 6.17 -19.08
CA VAL A 437 17.85 7.45 -19.04
C VAL A 437 18.54 8.44 -19.93
N MET A 438 17.90 8.82 -21.03
CA MET A 438 18.43 9.81 -21.98
C MET A 438 18.21 11.26 -21.51
N VAL A 439 17.14 11.53 -20.79
CA VAL A 439 16.80 12.86 -20.27
C VAL A 439 15.84 12.75 -19.09
N THR A 440 15.92 13.71 -18.18
CA THR A 440 14.98 13.90 -17.07
C THR A 440 14.26 15.23 -17.23
N MET A 441 12.92 15.20 -17.20
CA MET A 441 12.06 16.38 -17.35
C MET A 441 11.41 16.74 -16.02
N ARG A 442 11.60 17.96 -15.52
CA ARG A 442 10.91 18.45 -14.31
C ARG A 442 9.40 18.52 -14.53
N SER A 443 8.62 17.81 -13.71
CA SER A 443 7.15 17.86 -13.79
C SER A 443 6.57 19.00 -12.97
N SER A 444 7.01 19.19 -11.71
CA SER A 444 6.56 20.30 -10.86
C SER A 444 7.68 20.82 -9.96
N ALA A 445 7.44 21.95 -9.31
CA ALA A 445 8.41 22.56 -8.42
C ALA A 445 8.67 21.71 -7.17
N LEU A 446 9.92 21.66 -6.74
CA LEU A 446 10.31 21.20 -5.41
C LEU A 446 10.15 22.33 -4.40
N PRO A 447 10.05 22.03 -3.09
CA PRO A 447 10.14 23.06 -2.06
C PRO A 447 11.45 23.86 -2.13
N GLU A 448 11.41 25.07 -1.60
CA GLU A 448 12.62 25.88 -1.44
C GLU A 448 13.57 25.21 -0.46
N GLN A 449 14.84 25.10 -0.85
CA GLN A 449 15.86 24.44 -0.03
C GLN A 449 15.98 25.13 1.34
N GLY A 450 15.93 24.32 2.41
CA GLY A 450 16.03 24.78 3.80
C GLY A 450 14.71 25.30 4.38
N SER A 451 13.61 25.29 3.62
CA SER A 451 12.27 25.58 4.15
C SER A 451 11.73 24.42 5.01
N PRO A 452 10.70 24.64 5.84
CA PRO A 452 10.01 23.57 6.55
C PRO A 452 9.47 22.49 5.60
N GLU A 453 8.98 22.90 4.44
CA GLU A 453 8.47 21.99 3.39
C GLU A 453 9.59 21.15 2.78
N ASP A 454 10.82 21.70 2.69
CA ASP A 454 11.99 20.93 2.24
C ASP A 454 12.39 19.85 3.29
N MET A 455 12.31 20.17 4.57
CA MET A 455 12.52 19.20 5.64
C MET A 455 11.49 18.06 5.57
N ILE A 456 10.20 18.36 5.36
CA ILE A 456 9.13 17.38 5.13
C ILE A 456 9.44 16.53 3.88
N GLN A 457 9.89 17.17 2.81
CA GLN A 457 10.23 16.50 1.54
C GLN A 457 11.40 15.52 1.72
N ILE A 458 12.45 15.90 2.45
CA ILE A 458 13.58 15.02 2.78
C ILE A 458 13.10 13.84 3.64
N GLY A 459 12.28 14.10 4.65
CA GLY A 459 11.71 13.05 5.49
C GLY A 459 10.86 12.07 4.68
N LYS A 460 10.05 12.56 3.75
CA LYS A 460 9.28 11.75 2.81
C LYS A 460 10.18 10.90 1.91
N GLU A 461 11.28 11.46 1.43
CA GLU A 461 12.26 10.74 0.64
C GLU A 461 12.87 9.58 1.43
N LEU A 462 13.42 9.85 2.62
CA LEU A 462 14.04 8.84 3.47
C LEU A 462 13.04 7.76 3.89
N TYR A 463 11.83 8.14 4.25
CA TYR A 463 10.78 7.22 4.66
C TYR A 463 10.39 6.22 3.56
N ASN A 464 10.36 6.68 2.31
CA ASN A 464 10.01 5.85 1.15
C ASN A 464 11.23 5.18 0.51
N SER A 465 12.46 5.54 0.87
CA SER A 465 13.67 4.97 0.31
C SER A 465 14.14 3.73 1.07
N SER A 466 14.54 2.71 0.34
CA SER A 466 15.20 1.52 0.90
C SER A 466 16.74 1.65 0.92
N VAL A 467 17.27 2.62 0.22
CA VAL A 467 18.74 2.85 0.07
C VAL A 467 19.20 4.09 0.83
N GLY A 468 18.48 5.21 0.69
CA GLY A 468 18.87 6.53 1.21
C GLY A 468 20.08 7.13 0.49
N GLU A 469 20.07 8.45 0.37
CA GLU A 469 21.21 9.24 -0.11
C GLU A 469 21.55 10.29 0.93
N PHE A 470 22.79 10.26 1.44
CA PHE A 470 23.21 11.11 2.56
C PHE A 470 24.41 11.97 2.17
N ASP A 471 24.56 13.08 2.87
CA ASP A 471 25.71 13.96 2.75
C ASP A 471 27.02 13.21 3.10
N GLY A 472 28.11 13.64 2.48
CA GLY A 472 29.42 13.08 2.73
C GLY A 472 29.97 12.23 1.58
N PRO A 473 31.10 11.57 1.75
CA PRO A 473 31.72 10.79 0.69
C PRO A 473 30.82 9.60 0.34
N ASN A 474 30.71 9.30 -0.96
CA ASN A 474 29.97 8.13 -1.46
C ASN A 474 30.71 6.82 -1.10
N ASP A 475 30.80 6.56 0.19
CA ASP A 475 31.55 5.48 0.83
C ASP A 475 30.63 4.27 1.05
N THR A 476 31.18 3.08 0.96
CA THR A 476 30.49 1.83 1.26
C THR A 476 29.96 1.78 2.69
N ARG A 477 30.56 2.52 3.63
CA ARG A 477 30.12 2.64 5.02
C ARG A 477 28.83 3.48 5.17
N ILE A 478 28.50 4.32 4.17
CA ILE A 478 27.25 5.08 4.11
C ILE A 478 26.16 4.29 3.38
N ARG A 479 26.55 3.36 2.50
CA ARG A 479 25.60 2.50 1.79
C ARG A 479 24.95 1.49 2.74
N GLY A 480 23.72 1.12 2.45
CA GLY A 480 22.99 0.14 3.24
C GLY A 480 22.50 0.66 4.59
N ARG A 481 22.36 1.99 4.75
CA ARG A 481 21.91 2.61 5.99
C ARG A 481 20.44 2.33 6.27
N MET A 482 19.58 2.50 5.28
CA MET A 482 18.14 2.26 5.44
C MET A 482 17.80 0.77 5.48
N SER A 483 18.49 -0.05 4.69
CA SER A 483 18.30 -1.50 4.67
C SER A 483 19.48 -2.22 4.02
N ASN A 484 19.57 -3.53 4.21
CA ASN A 484 20.61 -4.32 3.57
C ASN A 484 20.37 -4.42 2.06
N ASN A 485 21.25 -3.78 1.28
CA ASN A 485 21.18 -3.76 -0.18
C ASN A 485 19.83 -3.30 -0.77
N GLY A 486 19.09 -2.45 -0.07
CA GLY A 486 17.79 -1.93 -0.54
C GLY A 486 16.60 -2.84 -0.30
N TRP A 487 16.69 -3.81 0.61
CA TRP A 487 15.62 -4.79 0.86
C TRP A 487 14.30 -4.18 1.34
N GLY A 488 14.31 -3.18 2.20
CA GLY A 488 13.12 -2.63 2.82
C GLY A 488 13.17 -1.12 3.06
N SER A 489 12.01 -0.51 3.19
CA SER A 489 11.81 0.88 3.59
C SER A 489 10.72 0.97 4.65
N CYS A 490 10.56 2.10 5.34
CA CYS A 490 9.44 2.31 6.26
C CYS A 490 8.10 2.13 5.53
N ALA A 491 8.01 2.67 4.31
CA ALA A 491 6.81 2.58 3.47
C ALA A 491 6.49 1.16 2.97
N ALA A 492 7.41 0.18 3.09
CA ALA A 492 7.12 -1.21 2.73
C ALA A 492 6.08 -1.85 3.68
N CYS A 493 6.11 -1.48 4.97
CA CYS A 493 5.11 -1.89 5.96
C CYS A 493 4.08 -0.77 6.23
N HIS A 494 4.44 0.49 6.00
CA HIS A 494 3.58 1.66 6.21
C HIS A 494 3.33 2.42 4.89
N PRO A 495 2.64 1.81 3.90
CA PRO A 495 2.38 2.47 2.62
C PRO A 495 1.63 3.79 2.82
N ASP A 496 2.14 4.86 2.20
CA ASP A 496 1.61 6.23 2.33
C ASP A 496 1.56 6.74 3.81
N GLY A 497 2.42 6.20 4.70
CA GLY A 497 2.40 6.50 6.14
C GLY A 497 1.27 5.82 6.92
N LEU A 498 0.50 4.94 6.28
CA LEU A 498 -0.62 4.23 6.89
C LEU A 498 -0.20 2.84 7.39
N SER A 499 -0.94 1.81 7.08
CA SER A 499 -0.69 0.43 7.49
C SER A 499 -0.83 -0.51 6.30
N ASP A 500 0.00 -1.55 6.23
CA ASP A 500 -0.17 -2.67 5.32
C ASP A 500 -1.18 -3.72 5.84
N HIS A 501 -1.66 -3.53 7.07
CA HIS A 501 -2.56 -4.43 7.80
C HIS A 501 -2.04 -5.87 7.97
N VAL A 502 -0.74 -6.07 7.87
CA VAL A 502 -0.08 -7.35 8.15
C VAL A 502 0.13 -7.50 9.65
N VAL A 503 -0.10 -8.70 10.16
CA VAL A 503 0.30 -9.10 11.51
C VAL A 503 1.69 -9.72 11.45
N TRP A 504 2.69 -8.92 11.74
CA TRP A 504 4.08 -9.34 11.76
C TRP A 504 4.42 -10.05 13.06
N ILE A 505 5.18 -11.14 12.97
CA ILE A 505 5.59 -11.90 14.15
C ILE A 505 6.98 -11.43 14.59
N PHE A 506 6.99 -10.49 15.53
CA PHE A 506 8.23 -9.99 16.15
C PHE A 506 8.71 -10.88 17.30
N GLY A 507 9.94 -10.67 17.75
CA GLY A 507 10.43 -11.23 18.99
C GLY A 507 9.53 -10.90 20.20
N ALA A 508 8.82 -9.76 20.19
CA ALA A 508 7.83 -9.36 21.19
C ALA A 508 6.41 -9.91 20.95
N GLY A 509 6.14 -10.69 19.90
CA GLY A 509 4.86 -11.29 19.59
C GLY A 509 4.22 -10.72 18.33
N PRO A 510 3.01 -11.18 18.03
CA PRO A 510 2.28 -10.69 16.87
C PRO A 510 1.94 -9.21 17.05
N ARG A 511 2.23 -8.44 16.04
CA ARG A 511 1.95 -7.00 16.03
C ARG A 511 1.46 -6.60 14.64
N ARG A 512 0.20 -6.24 14.57
CA ARG A 512 -0.34 -5.61 13.37
C ARG A 512 0.34 -4.25 13.18
N THR A 513 0.72 -3.94 11.95
CA THR A 513 1.26 -2.63 11.60
C THR A 513 0.28 -1.52 12.00
N VAL A 514 0.78 -0.51 12.71
CA VAL A 514 0.00 0.63 13.17
C VAL A 514 0.06 1.74 12.14
N SER A 515 -1.06 2.38 11.85
CA SER A 515 -1.09 3.56 10.97
C SER A 515 -0.44 4.77 11.66
N GLN A 516 0.36 5.55 10.92
CA GLN A 516 1.19 6.61 11.49
C GLN A 516 0.61 8.03 11.34
N HIS A 517 -0.51 8.18 10.61
CA HIS A 517 -1.16 9.50 10.43
C HIS A 517 -1.67 10.15 11.73
N GLN A 518 -1.58 9.44 12.85
CA GLN A 518 -1.96 9.90 14.19
C GLN A 518 -0.85 9.70 15.21
N ASP A 519 0.39 9.66 14.76
CA ASP A 519 1.53 9.63 15.66
C ASP A 519 1.62 10.92 16.49
N TYR A 520 1.13 12.04 15.93
CA TYR A 520 1.08 13.36 16.53
C TYR A 520 -0.31 14.00 16.41
N SER A 521 -0.65 14.88 17.34
CA SER A 521 -1.83 15.73 17.19
C SER A 521 -1.65 16.72 16.02
N LEU A 522 -2.71 16.94 15.25
CA LEU A 522 -2.69 17.94 14.17
C LEU A 522 -2.58 19.38 14.71
N ASP A 523 -3.16 19.62 15.90
CA ASP A 523 -3.20 20.94 16.51
C ASP A 523 -1.98 21.23 17.41
N ASP A 524 -1.37 20.18 17.94
CA ASP A 524 -0.18 20.26 18.79
C ASP A 524 0.83 19.18 18.40
N PRO A 525 1.83 19.51 17.58
CA PRO A 525 2.83 18.53 17.14
C PRO A 525 3.77 18.03 18.26
N THR A 526 3.68 18.60 19.47
CA THR A 526 4.39 18.08 20.65
C THR A 526 3.60 17.01 21.38
N ASP A 527 2.27 16.91 21.13
CA ASP A 527 1.42 15.86 21.67
C ASP A 527 1.50 14.62 20.77
N GLN A 528 2.41 13.71 21.09
CA GLN A 528 2.61 12.44 20.42
C GLN A 528 2.07 11.26 21.23
N ARG A 529 1.75 10.14 20.54
CA ARG A 529 1.41 8.87 21.18
C ARG A 529 2.63 7.96 21.32
N ALA A 530 2.53 6.88 22.09
CA ALA A 530 3.43 5.75 21.96
C ALA A 530 3.21 5.06 20.60
N PHE A 531 4.27 4.77 19.86
CA PHE A 531 4.17 4.41 18.44
C PHE A 531 3.87 2.94 18.17
N ASN A 532 3.94 2.07 19.16
CA ASN A 532 3.65 0.66 19.00
C ASN A 532 2.68 0.11 20.05
N TRP A 533 2.13 -1.08 19.77
CA TRP A 533 1.17 -1.74 20.64
C TRP A 533 1.65 -1.99 22.06
N SER A 534 2.94 -2.23 22.25
CA SER A 534 3.53 -2.54 23.55
C SER A 534 3.96 -1.30 24.33
N GLY A 535 3.95 -0.11 23.72
CA GLY A 535 4.39 1.14 24.33
C GLY A 535 5.90 1.23 24.58
N ILE A 536 6.69 0.33 23.98
CA ILE A 536 8.15 0.29 24.17
C ILE A 536 8.92 1.14 23.17
N PHE A 537 8.27 1.60 22.12
CA PHE A 537 8.79 2.58 21.18
C PHE A 537 7.91 3.81 21.27
N ASP A 538 8.42 4.85 21.83
CA ASP A 538 7.70 6.10 22.09
C ASP A 538 8.38 7.33 21.46
N GLU A 539 9.55 7.16 20.87
CA GLU A 539 10.23 8.17 20.04
C GLU A 539 10.51 7.61 18.64
N GLN A 540 10.61 8.49 17.63
CA GLN A 540 10.84 8.07 16.24
C GLN A 540 12.19 7.35 16.09
N GLU A 541 13.18 7.77 16.80
CA GLU A 541 14.54 7.25 16.76
C GLU A 541 14.66 5.84 17.36
N ASP A 542 13.67 5.39 18.12
CA ASP A 542 13.59 3.98 18.58
C ASP A 542 13.47 3.02 17.40
N PHE A 543 12.90 3.48 16.28
CA PHE A 543 12.81 2.70 15.05
C PHE A 543 14.15 2.51 14.32
N GLU A 544 15.22 3.12 14.82
CA GLU A 544 16.60 2.73 14.50
C GLU A 544 16.81 1.21 14.67
N LEU A 545 16.19 0.62 15.70
CA LEU A 545 16.20 -0.83 15.95
C LEU A 545 15.52 -1.61 14.82
N ASN A 546 14.45 -1.08 14.23
CA ASN A 546 13.78 -1.71 13.10
C ASN A 546 14.60 -1.60 11.81
N ILE A 547 15.23 -0.46 11.55
CA ILE A 547 16.17 -0.33 10.43
C ILE A 547 17.25 -1.41 10.54
N ARG A 548 17.85 -1.57 11.71
CA ARG A 548 18.95 -2.52 11.94
C ARG A 548 18.47 -3.98 12.00
N GLY A 549 17.42 -4.26 12.74
CA GLY A 549 16.94 -5.63 13.02
C GLY A 549 16.00 -6.18 11.96
N VAL A 550 15.08 -5.37 11.44
CA VAL A 550 14.06 -5.79 10.49
C VAL A 550 14.52 -5.66 9.05
N SER A 551 15.13 -4.52 8.70
CA SER A 551 15.58 -4.25 7.33
C SER A 551 17.05 -4.61 7.08
N GLY A 552 17.81 -4.94 8.15
CA GLY A 552 19.23 -5.32 8.06
C GLY A 552 20.15 -4.17 7.69
N GLY A 553 19.70 -2.92 7.82
CA GLY A 553 20.47 -1.72 7.55
C GLY A 553 21.48 -1.39 8.66
N LEU A 554 22.36 -0.43 8.41
CA LEU A 554 23.33 0.05 9.40
C LEU A 554 22.75 1.13 10.33
N GLY A 555 21.58 1.69 9.97
CA GLY A 555 20.94 2.76 10.73
C GLY A 555 21.43 4.16 10.40
N LEU A 556 20.73 5.14 10.92
CA LEU A 556 20.95 6.58 10.67
C LEU A 556 21.77 7.24 11.78
N ILE A 557 21.86 6.61 12.94
CA ILE A 557 22.68 7.08 14.07
C ILE A 557 24.12 6.62 13.84
N VAL A 558 25.05 7.58 13.89
CA VAL A 558 26.47 7.37 13.59
C VAL A 558 27.35 7.67 14.81
N GLY A 559 28.58 7.17 14.75
CA GLY A 559 29.60 7.48 15.75
C GLY A 559 30.15 8.90 15.59
N ASN A 560 31.15 9.24 16.42
CA ASN A 560 31.79 10.58 16.39
C ASN A 560 32.54 10.88 15.10
N ASP A 561 32.84 9.87 14.30
CA ASP A 561 33.46 10.02 12.97
C ASP A 561 32.43 10.39 11.88
N GLY A 562 31.15 10.48 12.22
CA GLY A 562 30.05 10.78 11.30
C GLY A 562 29.73 9.67 10.29
N VAL A 563 30.41 8.51 10.37
CA VAL A 563 30.32 7.44 9.36
C VAL A 563 30.11 6.06 9.96
N SER A 564 30.85 5.71 11.01
CA SER A 564 30.67 4.41 11.68
C SER A 564 29.27 4.26 12.27
N GLN A 565 28.82 3.03 12.44
CA GLN A 565 27.55 2.77 13.12
C GLN A 565 27.62 3.26 14.57
N GLY A 566 26.72 4.14 14.95
CA GLY A 566 26.60 4.61 16.33
C GLY A 566 26.06 3.53 17.27
N ALA A 567 26.10 3.77 18.58
CA ALA A 567 25.50 2.88 19.56
C ALA A 567 23.99 2.74 19.29
N PRO A 568 23.40 1.54 19.44
CA PRO A 568 21.98 1.35 19.25
C PRO A 568 21.18 2.19 20.27
N VAL A 569 19.99 2.62 19.84
CA VAL A 569 19.00 3.21 20.75
C VAL A 569 18.33 2.08 21.50
N ALA A 570 18.12 2.27 22.78
CA ALA A 570 17.26 1.38 23.59
C ALA A 570 15.94 2.10 23.83
N GLY A 571 14.83 1.42 23.63
CA GLY A 571 13.51 1.97 23.95
C GLY A 571 13.47 2.49 25.41
N PHE A 572 12.67 3.52 25.65
CA PHE A 572 12.58 4.27 26.93
C PHE A 572 13.84 5.06 27.32
N THR A 573 14.72 5.35 26.40
CA THR A 573 15.82 6.29 26.60
C THR A 573 15.74 7.41 25.56
N PRO A 574 16.16 8.66 25.90
CA PRO A 574 16.16 9.74 24.92
C PRO A 574 16.95 9.34 23.67
N ALA A 575 16.25 9.12 22.58
CA ALA A 575 16.87 8.63 21.38
C ALA A 575 17.82 9.66 20.77
N ASN A 576 17.49 10.94 20.90
CA ASN A 576 18.23 12.05 20.26
C ASN A 576 19.19 12.81 21.17
N ALA A 577 19.30 12.48 22.46
CA ALA A 577 20.13 13.24 23.39
C ALA A 577 21.61 13.25 22.96
N GLY A 578 21.98 14.23 22.13
CA GLY A 578 23.37 14.43 21.69
C GLY A 578 23.93 13.36 20.77
N ARG A 579 23.08 12.58 20.09
CA ARG A 579 23.52 11.55 19.13
C ARG A 579 23.78 12.16 17.75
N ASN A 580 24.88 11.76 17.14
CA ASN A 580 25.18 12.13 15.76
C ASN A 580 24.27 11.33 14.81
N GLN A 581 23.75 12.01 13.81
CA GLN A 581 22.91 11.44 12.76
C GLN A 581 23.49 11.72 11.39
N LEU A 582 23.20 10.84 10.43
CA LEU A 582 23.37 11.16 9.02
C LEU A 582 22.46 12.34 8.64
N ALA A 583 22.85 13.08 7.64
CA ALA A 583 22.11 14.23 7.16
C ALA A 583 21.89 14.17 5.63
N VAL A 584 20.87 14.86 5.18
CA VAL A 584 20.59 15.14 3.76
C VAL A 584 20.47 16.66 3.62
N ARG A 585 21.34 17.25 2.79
CA ARG A 585 21.44 18.72 2.63
C ARG A 585 21.58 19.47 3.96
N GLY A 586 22.33 18.88 4.90
CA GLY A 586 22.57 19.43 6.23
C GLY A 586 21.43 19.19 7.24
N ILE A 587 20.32 18.59 6.84
CA ILE A 587 19.17 18.30 7.72
C ILE A 587 19.33 16.88 8.31
N PRO A 588 19.33 16.70 9.65
CA PRO A 588 19.45 15.39 10.26
C PRO A 588 18.33 14.44 9.85
N ALA A 589 18.67 13.20 9.58
CA ALA A 589 17.77 12.25 8.93
C ALA A 589 16.52 11.91 9.78
N TRP A 590 16.69 11.67 11.09
CA TRP A 590 15.55 11.39 11.96
C TRP A 590 14.65 12.62 12.16
N ASP A 591 15.24 13.83 12.24
CA ASP A 591 14.46 15.06 12.36
C ASP A 591 13.60 15.29 11.10
N ALA A 592 14.14 14.98 9.92
CA ALA A 592 13.40 15.04 8.68
C ALA A 592 12.27 14.00 8.63
N ILE A 593 12.54 12.73 8.99
CA ILE A 593 11.53 11.67 9.06
C ILE A 593 10.42 12.04 10.03
N LYS A 594 10.77 12.57 11.21
CA LYS A 594 9.81 13.07 12.19
C LYS A 594 8.93 14.18 11.61
N SER A 595 9.54 15.15 10.93
CA SER A 595 8.80 16.26 10.29
C SER A 595 7.82 15.74 9.22
N TYR A 596 8.22 14.73 8.44
CA TYR A 596 7.30 14.10 7.48
C TYR A 596 6.12 13.41 8.18
N LEU A 597 6.36 12.69 9.28
CA LEU A 597 5.29 12.01 10.01
C LEU A 597 4.35 13.00 10.74
N GLN A 598 4.89 14.12 11.21
CA GLN A 598 4.09 15.18 11.85
C GLN A 598 3.22 15.94 10.86
N PHE A 599 3.73 16.27 9.67
CA PHE A 599 3.10 17.24 8.79
C PHE A 599 2.83 16.74 7.38
N GLY A 600 3.47 15.65 6.95
CA GLY A 600 3.38 15.13 5.58
C GLY A 600 2.43 13.94 5.41
N VAL A 601 2.09 13.24 6.48
CA VAL A 601 1.18 12.07 6.42
C VAL A 601 -0.24 12.50 6.74
N ARG A 602 -1.15 12.32 5.79
CA ARG A 602 -2.57 12.60 6.03
C ARG A 602 -3.35 11.35 6.42
N GLY A 603 -4.45 11.56 7.16
CA GLY A 603 -5.41 10.51 7.46
C GLY A 603 -6.30 10.15 6.26
N PRO A 604 -6.83 8.93 6.20
CA PRO A 604 -7.83 8.54 5.22
C PRO A 604 -9.15 9.28 5.47
N ILE A 605 -9.96 9.42 4.40
CA ILE A 605 -11.26 10.10 4.44
C ILE A 605 -12.37 9.04 4.48
N SER A 606 -13.30 9.17 5.44
CA SER A 606 -14.44 8.27 5.54
C SER A 606 -15.50 8.53 4.47
N PRO A 607 -16.08 7.48 3.87
CA PRO A 607 -17.22 7.62 2.97
C PRO A 607 -18.54 7.95 3.69
N LEU A 608 -18.58 7.91 5.03
CA LEU A 608 -19.78 8.13 5.80
C LEU A 608 -20.01 9.62 6.09
N SER A 609 -21.26 10.06 5.93
CA SER A 609 -21.65 11.42 6.30
C SER A 609 -21.64 11.60 7.82
N LYS A 610 -21.05 12.70 8.30
CA LYS A 610 -21.09 13.08 9.72
C LYS A 610 -22.51 13.43 10.20
N SER A 611 -23.41 13.78 9.28
CA SER A 611 -24.82 14.08 9.58
C SER A 611 -25.76 12.86 9.47
N ASP A 612 -25.24 11.67 9.19
CA ASP A 612 -26.01 10.43 9.22
C ASP A 612 -26.60 10.25 10.64
N PRO A 613 -27.92 10.04 10.79
CA PRO A 613 -28.55 9.90 12.10
C PRO A 613 -27.93 8.81 12.99
N ASP A 614 -27.49 7.70 12.40
CA ASP A 614 -26.83 6.63 13.14
C ASP A 614 -25.42 7.02 13.59
N VAL A 615 -24.71 7.83 12.82
CA VAL A 615 -23.41 8.40 13.21
C VAL A 615 -23.57 9.33 14.40
N VAL A 616 -24.55 10.23 14.36
CA VAL A 616 -24.84 11.16 15.46
C VAL A 616 -25.27 10.42 16.73
N ALA A 617 -26.17 9.42 16.61
CA ALA A 617 -26.54 8.58 17.73
C ALA A 617 -25.36 7.77 18.28
N GLY A 618 -24.51 7.27 17.41
CA GLY A 618 -23.31 6.50 17.75
C GLY A 618 -22.30 7.33 18.54
N GLU A 619 -22.11 8.60 18.22
CA GLU A 619 -21.26 9.53 18.98
C GLU A 619 -21.76 9.69 20.42
N ALA A 620 -23.07 9.89 20.59
CA ALA A 620 -23.66 9.99 21.93
C ALA A 620 -23.45 8.68 22.73
N ILE A 621 -23.58 7.52 22.08
CA ILE A 621 -23.34 6.21 22.71
C ILE A 621 -21.86 6.05 23.08
N PHE A 622 -20.93 6.52 22.25
CA PHE A 622 -19.49 6.51 22.52
C PHE A 622 -19.17 7.23 23.82
N ARG A 623 -19.73 8.43 24.02
CA ARG A 623 -19.59 9.23 25.24
C ARG A 623 -20.25 8.57 26.44
N GLN A 624 -21.46 8.06 26.30
CA GLN A 624 -22.23 7.42 27.38
C GLN A 624 -21.55 6.16 27.94
N ASN A 625 -20.83 5.43 27.08
CA ASN A 625 -20.13 4.20 27.47
C ASN A 625 -18.63 4.45 27.78
N ASN A 626 -18.25 5.70 27.99
CA ASN A 626 -16.92 6.10 28.41
C ASN A 626 -15.78 5.58 27.49
N CYS A 627 -16.05 5.40 26.19
CA CYS A 627 -15.05 4.91 25.23
C CYS A 627 -13.88 5.90 25.05
N GLN A 628 -14.16 7.21 25.23
CA GLN A 628 -13.19 8.28 25.15
C GLN A 628 -12.11 8.19 26.25
N SER A 629 -12.34 7.51 27.37
CA SER A 629 -11.32 7.30 28.40
C SER A 629 -10.09 6.51 27.90
N CYS A 630 -10.22 5.81 26.77
CA CYS A 630 -9.14 5.11 26.10
C CYS A 630 -8.88 5.67 24.69
N HIS A 631 -9.93 6.12 24.02
CA HIS A 631 -9.93 6.51 22.61
C HIS A 631 -10.32 7.98 22.39
N GLY A 632 -10.14 8.84 23.37
CA GLY A 632 -10.39 10.29 23.29
C GLY A 632 -9.14 11.09 22.93
N GLY A 633 -9.32 12.42 22.88
CA GLY A 633 -8.29 13.39 22.56
C GLY A 633 -8.04 13.56 21.04
N ALA A 634 -7.19 14.52 20.70
CA ALA A 634 -6.94 14.92 19.31
C ALA A 634 -6.39 13.79 18.41
N LYS A 635 -5.70 12.82 18.99
CA LYS A 635 -5.16 11.65 18.30
C LYS A 635 -6.12 10.45 18.27
N TRP A 636 -7.34 10.59 18.80
CA TRP A 636 -8.29 9.49 18.99
C TRP A 636 -7.68 8.30 19.77
N THR A 637 -6.75 8.62 20.68
CA THR A 637 -6.15 7.73 21.68
C THR A 637 -5.60 8.58 22.83
N VAL A 638 -5.74 8.09 24.04
CA VAL A 638 -5.16 8.71 25.24
C VAL A 638 -3.67 8.39 25.42
N SER A 639 -3.12 7.61 24.54
CA SER A 639 -1.69 7.24 24.56
C SER A 639 -0.81 8.48 24.42
N LYS A 640 0.27 8.51 25.19
CA LYS A 640 1.22 9.63 25.26
C LYS A 640 2.65 9.12 25.14
N LEU A 641 3.56 10.05 24.85
CA LEU A 641 4.97 9.86 25.11
C LEU A 641 5.17 9.55 26.59
N THR A 642 5.85 8.45 26.91
CA THR A 642 6.17 8.06 28.28
C THR A 642 7.58 8.42 28.68
N HIS A 643 8.43 8.65 27.71
CA HIS A 643 9.83 8.93 27.96
C HIS A 643 10.00 10.31 28.59
N THR A 644 10.59 10.32 29.78
CA THR A 644 10.92 11.53 30.52
C THR A 644 12.42 11.63 30.86
N GLY A 645 13.25 10.91 30.09
CA GLY A 645 14.67 10.75 30.40
C GLY A 645 14.99 9.64 31.41
N GLU A 646 13.98 8.91 31.87
CA GLU A 646 14.14 7.84 32.84
C GLU A 646 14.41 6.48 32.18
N PRO A 647 15.23 5.61 32.80
CA PRO A 647 15.43 4.24 32.30
C PRO A 647 14.13 3.43 32.27
N ALA A 648 14.00 2.52 31.31
CA ALA A 648 12.82 1.66 31.14
C ALA A 648 12.42 0.92 32.44
N ALA A 649 13.40 0.45 33.22
CA ALA A 649 13.15 -0.20 34.50
C ALA A 649 12.46 0.72 35.52
N ALA A 650 12.84 2.00 35.54
CA ALA A 650 12.22 2.99 36.44
C ALA A 650 10.79 3.33 36.00
N LEU A 651 10.54 3.46 34.69
CA LEU A 651 9.21 3.68 34.15
C LEU A 651 8.26 2.51 34.44
N LEU A 652 8.73 1.27 34.29
CA LEU A 652 7.96 0.08 34.62
C LEU A 652 7.69 0.01 36.14
N ALA A 653 8.70 0.30 36.99
CA ALA A 653 8.54 0.32 38.43
C ALA A 653 7.58 1.41 38.92
N SER A 654 7.53 2.57 38.24
CA SER A 654 6.59 3.65 38.55
C SER A 654 5.15 3.36 38.12
N GLY A 655 4.92 2.33 37.29
CA GLY A 655 3.64 2.00 36.69
C GLY A 655 3.22 2.92 35.52
N GLN A 656 4.05 3.85 35.10
CA GLN A 656 3.70 4.81 34.03
C GLN A 656 3.39 4.11 32.72
N LEU A 657 4.23 3.19 32.29
CA LEU A 657 3.98 2.41 31.08
C LEU A 657 2.78 1.47 31.24
N ILE A 658 2.71 0.75 32.38
CA ILE A 658 1.60 -0.16 32.70
C ILE A 658 0.28 0.61 32.73
N GLY A 659 0.26 1.85 33.23
CA GLY A 659 -0.93 2.72 33.23
C GLY A 659 -1.47 3.03 31.86
N GLN A 660 -0.65 3.04 30.81
CA GLN A 660 -1.09 3.22 29.42
C GLN A 660 -1.64 1.93 28.79
N LEU A 661 -1.22 0.77 29.29
CA LEU A 661 -1.64 -0.52 28.77
C LEU A 661 -3.06 -0.86 29.25
N LYS A 662 -3.89 -1.37 28.35
CA LYS A 662 -5.27 -1.77 28.63
C LYS A 662 -5.48 -3.24 28.30
N LYS A 663 -6.03 -3.98 29.26
CA LYS A 663 -6.41 -5.40 29.10
C LYS A 663 -7.80 -5.49 28.52
N VAL A 664 -7.91 -5.74 27.23
CA VAL A 664 -9.19 -5.78 26.48
C VAL A 664 -9.57 -7.19 26.00
N GLY A 665 -8.89 -8.22 26.53
CA GLY A 665 -9.17 -9.63 26.17
C GLY A 665 -8.63 -10.07 24.82
N SER A 666 -7.77 -9.28 24.19
CA SER A 666 -7.17 -9.64 22.89
C SER A 666 -5.89 -10.48 23.01
N PHE A 667 -5.25 -10.53 24.18
CA PHE A 667 -4.10 -11.38 24.43
C PHE A 667 -4.54 -12.82 24.75
N ASN A 668 -3.96 -13.80 24.07
CA ASN A 668 -4.20 -15.21 24.33
C ASN A 668 -2.89 -15.96 24.54
N GLY A 669 -2.52 -16.17 25.80
CA GLY A 669 -1.26 -16.83 26.19
C GLY A 669 -1.16 -18.31 25.78
N THR A 670 -2.18 -18.90 25.16
CA THR A 670 -2.12 -20.28 24.63
C THR A 670 -1.72 -20.35 23.16
N LEU A 671 -1.76 -19.22 22.45
CA LEU A 671 -1.37 -19.18 21.05
C LEU A 671 0.15 -19.15 20.89
N LYS A 672 0.68 -19.99 20.01
CA LYS A 672 2.12 -20.12 19.73
C LYS A 672 2.78 -18.78 19.34
N ASN A 673 2.04 -17.89 18.70
CA ASN A 673 2.56 -16.60 18.27
C ASN A 673 2.62 -15.57 19.39
N GLU A 674 1.82 -15.72 20.43
CA GLU A 674 1.78 -14.82 21.61
C GLU A 674 2.82 -15.17 22.65
N VAL A 675 3.02 -16.46 22.90
CA VAL A 675 3.89 -16.95 23.96
C VAL A 675 5.30 -17.19 23.45
N ARG A 676 6.30 -16.73 24.17
CA ARG A 676 7.70 -16.83 23.80
C ARG A 676 8.59 -17.09 24.99
N ALA A 677 9.70 -17.79 24.73
CA ALA A 677 10.82 -17.79 25.63
C ALA A 677 11.60 -16.45 25.55
N ASN A 678 12.12 -15.99 26.66
CA ASN A 678 12.95 -14.78 26.75
C ASN A 678 12.32 -13.49 26.20
N ALA A 679 11.01 -13.38 26.32
CA ALA A 679 10.32 -12.20 25.87
C ALA A 679 10.57 -11.00 26.77
N LEU A 680 10.74 -9.82 26.15
CA LEU A 680 10.80 -8.55 26.86
C LEU A 680 9.42 -8.13 27.34
N ALA A 681 9.30 -7.61 28.56
CA ALA A 681 8.08 -6.95 29.00
C ALA A 681 8.01 -5.52 28.43
N PRO A 682 6.81 -5.00 28.16
CA PRO A 682 5.49 -5.63 28.23
C PRO A 682 5.19 -6.50 27.01
N LEU A 683 4.57 -7.64 27.22
CA LEU A 683 4.43 -8.69 26.22
C LEU A 683 2.98 -9.00 25.86
N GLY A 684 2.08 -8.09 26.09
CA GLY A 684 0.66 -8.30 25.87
C GLY A 684 -0.09 -8.87 27.07
N ALA A 685 0.54 -9.62 27.98
CA ALA A 685 -0.11 -10.10 29.20
C ALA A 685 -0.57 -8.96 30.12
N ASP A 686 0.12 -7.82 30.08
CA ASP A 686 -0.24 -6.60 30.82
C ASP A 686 -1.17 -5.67 30.01
N GLY A 687 -1.50 -6.04 28.78
CA GLY A 687 -2.36 -5.28 27.88
C GLY A 687 -1.59 -4.60 26.76
N PHE A 688 -2.30 -3.74 26.05
CA PHE A 688 -1.78 -3.01 24.89
C PHE A 688 -2.13 -1.53 24.99
N VAL A 689 -1.35 -0.71 24.33
CA VAL A 689 -1.64 0.71 24.14
C VAL A 689 -2.90 0.83 23.30
N PRO A 690 -3.91 1.64 23.72
CA PRO A 690 -5.10 1.88 22.90
C PRO A 690 -4.70 2.50 21.55
N PRO A 691 -5.05 1.89 20.42
CA PRO A 691 -4.76 2.47 19.12
C PRO A 691 -5.64 3.68 18.84
N SER A 692 -5.21 4.55 17.92
CA SER A 692 -6.07 5.57 17.36
C SER A 692 -7.27 4.94 16.64
N LEU A 693 -8.45 5.55 16.78
CA LEU A 693 -9.64 5.16 16.05
C LEU A 693 -9.76 5.82 14.66
N MET A 694 -8.89 6.78 14.35
CA MET A 694 -8.95 7.44 13.05
C MET A 694 -8.64 6.45 11.93
N GLY A 695 -9.51 6.42 10.92
CA GLY A 695 -9.36 5.55 9.76
C GLY A 695 -9.74 4.08 9.99
N VAL A 696 -10.47 3.74 11.05
CA VAL A 696 -10.95 2.36 11.30
C VAL A 696 -11.71 1.79 10.09
N PHE A 697 -12.44 2.61 9.35
CA PHE A 697 -13.17 2.21 8.13
C PHE A 697 -12.25 1.71 7.00
N SER A 698 -10.97 2.09 7.02
CA SER A 698 -9.99 1.69 6.00
C SER A 698 -9.25 0.37 6.36
N ILE A 699 -9.58 -0.27 7.47
CA ILE A 699 -9.00 -1.54 7.89
C ILE A 699 -9.75 -2.69 7.22
N PRO A 700 -9.11 -3.51 6.36
CA PRO A 700 -9.81 -4.50 5.55
C PRO A 700 -10.40 -5.67 6.33
N ALA A 701 -9.74 -6.15 7.34
CA ALA A 701 -10.13 -7.17 8.29
C ALA A 701 -8.86 -7.59 9.02
N THR A 702 -8.64 -7.21 10.19
CA THR A 702 -7.51 -7.57 11.05
C THR A 702 -7.49 -6.57 12.19
N PHE A 703 -8.25 -6.86 13.21
CA PHE A 703 -8.36 -5.97 14.36
C PHE A 703 -7.58 -6.50 15.55
N PHE A 704 -7.38 -5.66 16.54
CA PHE A 704 -6.48 -5.86 17.67
C PHE A 704 -5.00 -5.97 17.23
N HIS A 705 -4.12 -6.22 18.15
CA HIS A 705 -2.66 -6.29 17.93
C HIS A 705 -2.23 -7.50 17.09
N GLY A 706 -2.95 -8.61 17.19
CA GLY A 706 -2.61 -9.90 16.58
C GLY A 706 -3.66 -10.44 15.62
N GLY A 707 -4.62 -9.62 15.17
CA GLY A 707 -5.65 -10.09 14.23
C GLY A 707 -6.75 -10.96 14.85
N ALA A 708 -6.94 -10.87 16.18
CA ALA A 708 -7.91 -11.70 16.90
C ALA A 708 -9.38 -11.44 16.53
N ALA A 709 -9.68 -10.39 15.78
CA ALA A 709 -10.99 -10.08 15.24
C ALA A 709 -10.88 -9.69 13.76
N GLU A 710 -11.78 -10.19 12.93
CA GLU A 710 -11.81 -9.94 11.49
C GLU A 710 -12.71 -8.74 11.13
N THR A 711 -13.63 -8.38 12.00
CA THR A 711 -14.57 -7.27 11.79
C THR A 711 -14.68 -6.38 13.01
N ILE A 712 -15.14 -5.16 12.81
CA ILE A 712 -15.43 -4.22 13.91
C ILE A 712 -16.57 -4.73 14.78
N GLU A 713 -17.52 -5.47 14.22
CA GLU A 713 -18.60 -6.14 14.95
C GLU A 713 -18.04 -7.17 15.93
N GLN A 714 -17.02 -7.95 15.52
CA GLN A 714 -16.33 -8.90 16.41
C GLN A 714 -15.60 -8.16 17.53
N VAL A 715 -14.90 -7.04 17.24
CA VAL A 715 -14.32 -6.17 18.29
C VAL A 715 -15.39 -5.72 19.25
N MET A 716 -16.52 -5.26 18.75
CA MET A 716 -17.66 -4.79 19.55
C MET A 716 -18.48 -5.93 20.18
N SER A 717 -18.21 -7.19 19.88
CA SER A 717 -18.80 -8.33 20.59
C SER A 717 -18.08 -8.65 21.90
N SER A 718 -16.83 -8.22 22.07
CA SER A 718 -16.02 -8.44 23.29
C SER A 718 -16.56 -7.61 24.47
N THR A 719 -17.14 -8.27 25.45
CA THR A 719 -17.62 -7.64 26.69
C THR A 719 -16.49 -7.03 27.50
N GLN A 720 -15.34 -7.70 27.51
CA GLN A 720 -14.14 -7.20 28.20
C GLN A 720 -13.64 -5.89 27.56
N HIS A 721 -13.64 -5.79 26.22
CA HIS A 721 -13.29 -4.56 25.54
C HIS A 721 -14.28 -3.43 25.86
N ARG A 722 -15.58 -3.70 25.72
CA ARG A 722 -16.65 -2.71 25.98
C ARG A 722 -16.68 -2.22 27.43
N GLY A 723 -16.33 -3.09 28.36
CA GLY A 723 -16.27 -2.76 29.78
C GLY A 723 -14.97 -2.06 30.22
N ALA A 724 -13.90 -2.15 29.43
CA ALA A 724 -12.56 -1.74 29.86
C ALA A 724 -12.43 -0.25 30.23
N GLY A 725 -13.22 0.62 29.65
CA GLY A 725 -13.28 2.07 29.96
C GLY A 725 -14.16 2.41 31.17
N ASN A 726 -15.00 1.51 31.62
CA ASN A 726 -15.99 1.76 32.68
C ASN A 726 -15.46 1.41 34.06
N PRO A 727 -15.91 2.11 35.13
CA PRO A 727 -15.61 1.76 36.50
C PRO A 727 -16.02 0.30 36.79
N GLY A 728 -15.09 -0.47 37.36
CA GLY A 728 -15.32 -1.89 37.66
C GLY A 728 -15.34 -2.82 36.45
N GLY A 729 -15.04 -2.34 35.26
CA GLY A 729 -15.00 -3.17 34.04
C GLY A 729 -16.36 -3.63 33.54
N VAL A 730 -17.45 -2.96 33.92
CA VAL A 730 -18.83 -3.38 33.63
C VAL A 730 -19.22 -2.98 32.21
N ASP A 731 -19.62 -3.95 31.40
CA ASP A 731 -20.22 -3.71 30.09
C ASP A 731 -21.64 -3.12 30.21
N GLN A 732 -21.81 -1.88 29.75
CA GLN A 732 -23.10 -1.19 29.75
C GLN A 732 -23.76 -1.19 28.36
N LEU A 733 -23.07 -1.71 27.33
CA LEU A 733 -23.54 -1.69 25.94
C LEU A 733 -24.10 -3.06 25.51
N THR A 734 -25.22 -3.46 26.09
CA THR A 734 -25.84 -4.76 25.81
C THR A 734 -26.82 -4.74 24.63
N ASP A 735 -27.30 -3.55 24.22
CA ASP A 735 -28.23 -3.34 23.13
C ASP A 735 -27.55 -3.45 21.75
N ASN A 736 -28.08 -4.30 20.87
CA ASN A 736 -27.55 -4.55 19.54
C ASN A 736 -27.67 -3.34 18.61
N GLU A 737 -28.79 -2.61 18.71
CA GLU A 737 -29.00 -1.42 17.87
C GLU A 737 -28.05 -0.30 18.27
N LYS A 738 -27.85 -0.07 19.56
CA LYS A 738 -26.83 0.87 20.04
C LYS A 738 -25.41 0.48 19.60
N ARG A 739 -25.09 -0.84 19.59
CA ARG A 739 -23.81 -1.30 19.04
C ARG A 739 -23.68 -1.01 17.55
N ARG A 740 -24.72 -1.22 16.76
CA ARG A 740 -24.75 -0.90 15.32
C ARG A 740 -24.50 0.60 15.09
N GLN A 741 -25.19 1.46 15.84
CA GLN A 741 -25.02 2.91 15.75
C GLN A 741 -23.62 3.34 16.17
N LEU A 742 -23.08 2.77 17.26
CA LEU A 742 -21.69 3.02 17.65
C LEU A 742 -20.70 2.62 16.56
N ILE A 743 -20.87 1.47 15.94
CA ILE A 743 -20.02 1.03 14.81
C ILE A 743 -20.10 2.02 13.65
N ARG A 744 -21.28 2.54 13.32
CA ARG A 744 -21.44 3.59 12.29
C ARG A 744 -20.61 4.84 12.64
N PHE A 745 -20.64 5.27 13.89
CA PHE A 745 -19.80 6.39 14.35
C PHE A 745 -18.31 6.04 14.24
N LEU A 746 -17.85 4.90 14.73
CA LEU A 746 -16.44 4.50 14.63
C LEU A 746 -15.94 4.48 13.18
N LEU A 747 -16.77 3.99 12.26
CA LEU A 747 -16.46 3.97 10.82
C LEU A 747 -16.53 5.35 10.17
N SER A 748 -17.04 6.37 10.87
CA SER A 748 -17.05 7.74 10.36
C SER A 748 -15.83 8.57 10.79
N ILE A 749 -15.03 8.09 11.74
CA ILE A 749 -13.91 8.84 12.32
C ILE A 749 -12.77 8.97 11.31
N ASP A 750 -12.50 10.19 10.89
CA ASP A 750 -11.43 10.58 9.98
C ASP A 750 -10.77 11.90 10.42
N GLN A 751 -9.81 12.40 9.64
CA GLN A 751 -9.08 13.63 9.96
C GLN A 751 -9.94 14.89 10.12
N PHE A 752 -11.21 14.86 9.70
CA PHE A 752 -12.16 15.97 9.82
C PHE A 752 -13.16 15.78 10.97
N THR A 753 -13.04 14.69 11.71
CA THR A 753 -13.93 14.41 12.86
C THR A 753 -13.40 15.13 14.08
N PRO A 754 -14.18 16.05 14.69
CA PRO A 754 -13.76 16.76 15.89
C PRO A 754 -13.41 15.79 17.02
N PRO A 755 -12.30 16.00 17.75
CA PRO A 755 -11.92 15.13 18.86
C PRO A 755 -12.96 15.13 19.99
N ILE A 756 -13.01 14.04 20.73
CA ILE A 756 -13.80 13.91 21.96
C ILE A 756 -12.83 13.86 23.13
N GLU A 757 -12.96 14.77 24.08
CA GLU A 757 -12.12 14.80 25.27
C GLU A 757 -12.25 13.51 26.09
N PRO A 758 -11.12 13.02 26.66
CA PRO A 758 -11.09 11.79 27.47
C PRO A 758 -11.98 11.80 28.71
#